data_845a6dfaf2dd813bdfa0ac89d1dd4e5f
#
_entry.id   845a6dfaf2dd813bdfa0ac89d1dd4e5f
#
_cell.length_a   1.000
_cell.length_b   1.000
_cell.length_c   1.000
_cell.angle_alpha   90.00
_cell.angle_beta   90.00
_cell.angle_gamma   90.00
#
_symmetry.space_group_name_H-M   'P 1'
#
loop_
_entity.id
_entity.type
_entity.pdbx_description
1 polymer ?
#
loop_
_entity_poly.entity_id
_entity_poly.type
_entity_poly.pdbx_seq_one_letter_code
_entity_poly.pdbx_strand_id
1 'polypeptide(L)'
;MSHPTSSTSAAPSSLMPDQKTLPGMLAGLRVIEVADELGEYCGLVLAGLGAEVIKIEPPGGSPTRKIGPFFEDEPGPERSLFYWAYNRGKKSVVIDTATADGREQFLNLLGNADILLDSSCGRLARELRLDQPLAEQFPGLIVARITPFGDSGPWKDYQASDLIHLALGGVMMNCGYDPEPDGSYAKPPIAPQVWHAYHIAGDQTAVAIVAALLHRKQTGEGQDLSCAIHQAVAINTELDLMSWVMRRAPLMRQTARHAAEATNSMLNISRTADNRWNMTWGVSARDKARLVPFLQHYDRAEDLRPPTLDSDLSARDTPGSARLDKETEHMLEVIQRFVASYDYAHLPWREAQDAGLLWAPVRKPHENAQDEHWLMRSTFSDVEHPELGRTFQYPTSKWMGTATAWQPGTRAPQLGEHNGDKSLARSPARPVQATTTTARVPAQARAPALSARGKPFPLQGVRIFDFSWFLASAGGTRFLNSLGAESIKVEWKENPDTRLGAMAPVGGREARMKATGPMQAVTDSDMGGQFNNKNAGKRGMSLNIRHPKGLAIAKDLIRMSDIVAEGFSPGVLQRLGLGYDVLKSIRPDIIYVQQAGMGAIGKYGRFRTVGPVAASFVGSTEMSGLPDPAPPAGWGYSYLDWIGAYGFALAALGALYHREQTGEGQWIDSSQCESGIFQTATAVLDWSANGRVWSRYGNRSPYKPAAPHGAYRCAGDDRWLSIACFDDTQWRAFADVTALSALKSDPRFATLELRLANQDALDTLVNAWSSTQDAYAGMERLQRAGVPAGVCQTAGDRCDSDPQLASLEWLTEVTGTRIGRWPVAEFPVKMSATPAYSGGVIDRGAPCYGEDNEHILEQWLGFSKSQIERLREEGVI
;
A
#
# COMPACT_ATOMS: atom_id res chain seq x y z
N MET A 1 18.25 40.86 -15.30
CA MET A 1 18.13 40.34 -16.66
C MET A 1 16.73 39.78 -16.79
N SER A 2 15.93 40.34 -17.71
CA SER A 2 14.51 40.11 -17.94
C SER A 2 14.28 38.66 -18.38
N HIS A 3 13.37 37.98 -17.66
CA HIS A 3 12.86 36.67 -18.06
C HIS A 3 11.98 36.78 -19.30
N PRO A 4 12.10 35.87 -20.27
CA PRO A 4 11.16 35.82 -21.39
C PRO A 4 9.79 35.29 -20.93
N THR A 5 8.75 35.97 -21.31
CA THR A 5 7.34 35.66 -21.07
C THR A 5 6.99 34.33 -21.69
N SER A 6 6.40 33.45 -20.88
CA SER A 6 5.95 32.10 -21.16
C SER A 6 4.88 32.08 -22.26
N SER A 7 5.10 31.25 -23.29
CA SER A 7 4.02 30.72 -24.11
C SER A 7 3.08 29.87 -23.24
N THR A 8 1.81 30.23 -23.21
CA THR A 8 0.74 29.50 -22.53
C THR A 8 0.53 28.13 -23.18
N SER A 9 1.17 27.08 -22.59
CA SER A 9 0.69 25.73 -22.82
C SER A 9 -0.62 25.54 -22.03
N ALA A 10 -1.63 24.97 -22.65
CA ALA A 10 -2.92 24.66 -22.00
C ALA A 10 -2.69 23.96 -20.64
N ALA A 11 -3.42 24.40 -19.63
CA ALA A 11 -3.33 23.78 -18.30
C ALA A 11 -3.69 22.28 -18.39
N PRO A 12 -3.02 21.39 -17.66
CA PRO A 12 -3.28 19.93 -17.67
C PRO A 12 -4.75 19.55 -17.42
N SER A 13 -5.49 20.41 -16.74
CA SER A 13 -6.94 20.23 -16.48
C SER A 13 -7.83 20.15 -17.73
N SER A 14 -7.38 20.68 -18.89
CA SER A 14 -8.14 20.59 -20.13
C SER A 14 -8.07 19.21 -20.82
N LEU A 15 -7.19 18.33 -20.39
CA LEU A 15 -6.98 16.99 -20.96
C LEU A 15 -7.80 15.90 -20.26
N MET A 16 -8.29 16.15 -19.02
CA MET A 16 -9.09 15.17 -18.27
C MET A 16 -10.58 15.38 -18.56
N PRO A 17 -11.25 14.35 -19.10
CA PRO A 17 -12.70 14.36 -19.28
C PRO A 17 -13.44 14.27 -17.93
N ASP A 18 -14.74 14.49 -17.94
CA ASP A 18 -15.60 14.26 -16.78
C ASP A 18 -15.55 12.77 -16.38
N GLN A 19 -15.03 12.50 -15.22
CA GLN A 19 -14.83 11.14 -14.71
C GLN A 19 -16.16 10.37 -14.57
N LYS A 20 -17.27 11.07 -14.39
CA LYS A 20 -18.60 10.45 -14.24
C LYS A 20 -19.12 9.78 -15.53
N THR A 21 -18.57 10.15 -16.68
CA THR A 21 -19.01 9.64 -17.99
C THR A 21 -18.17 8.48 -18.50
N LEU A 22 -17.06 8.19 -17.88
CA LEU A 22 -16.12 7.17 -18.33
C LEU A 22 -16.47 5.78 -17.79
N PRO A 23 -16.20 4.70 -18.56
CA PRO A 23 -16.39 3.33 -18.08
C PRO A 23 -15.35 2.93 -17.04
N GLY A 24 -15.65 1.88 -16.29
CA GLY A 24 -14.65 1.21 -15.45
C GLY A 24 -13.69 0.32 -16.27
N MET A 25 -12.47 0.14 -15.79
CA MET A 25 -11.43 -0.67 -16.45
C MET A 25 -11.82 -2.15 -16.61
N LEU A 26 -12.62 -2.68 -15.68
CA LEU A 26 -13.07 -4.08 -15.64
C LEU A 26 -14.56 -4.23 -16.01
N ALA A 27 -15.13 -3.26 -16.72
CA ALA A 27 -16.52 -3.33 -17.15
C ALA A 27 -16.80 -4.61 -17.96
N GLY A 28 -17.93 -5.27 -17.64
CA GLY A 28 -18.33 -6.52 -18.28
C GLY A 28 -17.79 -7.80 -17.63
N LEU A 29 -16.97 -7.71 -16.58
CA LEU A 29 -16.56 -8.86 -15.75
C LEU A 29 -17.53 -9.08 -14.59
N ARG A 30 -17.68 -10.34 -14.18
CA ARG A 30 -18.49 -10.75 -13.02
C ARG A 30 -17.64 -11.43 -11.96
N VAL A 31 -17.81 -10.97 -10.73
CA VAL A 31 -17.19 -11.52 -9.51
C VAL A 31 -18.26 -12.14 -8.64
N ILE A 32 -18.09 -13.38 -8.24
CA ILE A 32 -18.81 -13.98 -7.13
C ILE A 32 -17.96 -13.81 -5.88
N GLU A 33 -18.52 -13.14 -4.87
CA GLU A 33 -17.81 -12.84 -3.62
C GLU A 33 -18.42 -13.63 -2.47
N VAL A 34 -17.63 -14.53 -1.86
CA VAL A 34 -17.92 -15.21 -0.59
C VAL A 34 -16.92 -14.69 0.43
N ALA A 35 -17.09 -13.46 0.83
CA ALA A 35 -16.13 -12.77 1.68
C ALA A 35 -16.79 -12.14 2.91
N ASP A 36 -15.99 -12.05 3.96
CA ASP A 36 -16.20 -11.26 5.17
C ASP A 36 -15.21 -10.10 5.24
N GLU A 37 -14.93 -9.61 6.44
CA GLU A 37 -13.99 -8.48 6.66
C GLU A 37 -12.60 -8.68 6.05
N LEU A 38 -12.15 -9.92 5.84
CA LEU A 38 -10.84 -10.22 5.27
C LEU A 38 -10.78 -9.91 3.78
N GLY A 39 -11.89 -10.06 3.03
CA GLY A 39 -11.90 -9.97 1.57
C GLY A 39 -12.80 -8.88 0.97
N GLU A 40 -13.73 -8.31 1.74
CA GLU A 40 -14.72 -7.34 1.21
C GLU A 40 -14.07 -6.09 0.59
N TYR A 41 -12.92 -5.66 1.09
CA TYR A 41 -12.17 -4.54 0.50
C TYR A 41 -11.65 -4.88 -0.90
N CYS A 42 -11.16 -6.09 -1.14
CA CYS A 42 -10.77 -6.52 -2.48
C CYS A 42 -11.97 -6.48 -3.44
N GLY A 43 -13.12 -6.98 -3.02
CA GLY A 43 -14.36 -6.90 -3.79
C GLY A 43 -14.81 -5.46 -4.08
N LEU A 44 -14.66 -4.56 -3.11
CA LEU A 44 -14.91 -3.12 -3.31
C LEU A 44 -13.98 -2.51 -4.37
N VAL A 45 -12.69 -2.86 -4.35
CA VAL A 45 -11.72 -2.42 -5.36
C VAL A 45 -12.13 -2.89 -6.76
N LEU A 46 -12.52 -4.16 -6.90
CA LEU A 46 -13.00 -4.71 -8.19
C LEU A 46 -14.29 -4.04 -8.67
N ALA A 47 -15.25 -3.78 -7.75
CA ALA A 47 -16.48 -3.02 -8.06
C ALA A 47 -16.15 -1.59 -8.50
N GLY A 48 -15.23 -0.91 -7.81
CA GLY A 48 -14.75 0.42 -8.16
C GLY A 48 -14.07 0.47 -9.53
N LEU A 49 -13.43 -0.62 -9.96
CA LEU A 49 -12.89 -0.79 -11.31
C LEU A 49 -13.97 -1.13 -12.35
N GLY A 50 -15.24 -1.29 -11.95
CA GLY A 50 -16.37 -1.50 -12.84
C GLY A 50 -16.80 -2.95 -13.04
N ALA A 51 -16.26 -3.91 -12.28
CA ALA A 51 -16.76 -5.28 -12.30
C ALA A 51 -18.11 -5.38 -11.59
N GLU A 52 -19.00 -6.25 -12.08
CA GLU A 52 -20.23 -6.62 -11.37
C GLU A 52 -19.89 -7.59 -10.24
N VAL A 53 -19.99 -7.13 -9.00
CA VAL A 53 -19.68 -7.97 -7.82
C VAL A 53 -20.98 -8.44 -7.19
N ILE A 54 -21.17 -9.76 -7.12
CA ILE A 54 -22.30 -10.43 -6.50
C ILE A 54 -21.81 -11.06 -5.20
N LYS A 55 -22.19 -10.44 -4.09
CA LYS A 55 -21.90 -10.95 -2.75
C LYS A 55 -22.88 -12.03 -2.37
N ILE A 56 -22.36 -13.21 -2.06
CA ILE A 56 -23.15 -14.32 -1.54
C ILE A 56 -23.15 -14.26 -0.03
N GLU A 57 -24.31 -14.10 0.55
CA GLU A 57 -24.49 -14.05 2.01
C GLU A 57 -25.19 -15.31 2.51
N PRO A 58 -24.80 -15.82 3.70
CA PRO A 58 -25.51 -16.92 4.33
C PRO A 58 -26.91 -16.45 4.82
N PRO A 59 -27.83 -17.36 5.13
CA PRO A 59 -29.06 -17.02 5.86
C PRO A 59 -28.74 -16.22 7.13
N GLY A 60 -29.37 -15.05 7.28
CA GLY A 60 -29.07 -14.11 8.38
C GLY A 60 -27.98 -13.08 8.09
N GLY A 61 -27.39 -13.08 6.89
CA GLY A 61 -26.46 -12.07 6.39
C GLY A 61 -24.99 -12.30 6.75
N SER A 62 -24.13 -11.52 6.11
CA SER A 62 -22.67 -11.50 6.38
C SER A 62 -22.40 -11.07 7.84
N PRO A 63 -21.40 -11.66 8.51
CA PRO A 63 -20.94 -11.20 9.83
C PRO A 63 -20.61 -9.70 9.86
N THR A 64 -20.18 -9.13 8.76
CA THR A 64 -19.79 -7.71 8.64
C THR A 64 -20.96 -6.73 8.80
N ARG A 65 -22.21 -7.19 8.64
CA ARG A 65 -23.41 -6.41 8.97
C ARG A 65 -23.54 -6.10 10.46
N LYS A 66 -22.75 -6.77 11.31
CA LYS A 66 -22.70 -6.59 12.77
C LYS A 66 -21.50 -5.77 13.24
N ILE A 67 -20.66 -5.28 12.31
CA ILE A 67 -19.51 -4.42 12.62
C ILE A 67 -19.96 -2.97 12.58
N GLY A 68 -19.64 -2.19 13.65
CA GLY A 68 -19.92 -0.75 13.70
C GLY A 68 -18.91 0.08 12.88
N PRO A 69 -19.03 1.39 12.91
CA PRO A 69 -20.08 2.13 13.62
C PRO A 69 -21.44 1.89 12.97
N PHE A 70 -22.50 2.18 13.70
CA PHE A 70 -23.86 2.04 13.17
C PHE A 70 -24.50 3.41 12.90
N PHE A 71 -25.35 3.48 11.88
CA PHE A 71 -26.11 4.66 11.58
C PHE A 71 -27.01 5.03 12.78
N GLU A 72 -26.89 6.30 13.26
CA GLU A 72 -27.57 6.81 14.46
C GLU A 72 -27.29 6.02 15.75
N ASP A 73 -26.14 5.33 15.79
CA ASP A 73 -25.71 4.44 16.88
C ASP A 73 -26.67 3.27 17.20
N GLU A 74 -27.58 2.96 16.29
CA GLU A 74 -28.53 1.85 16.45
C GLU A 74 -28.01 0.59 15.73
N PRO A 75 -27.63 -0.48 16.46
CA PRO A 75 -27.21 -1.72 15.86
C PRO A 75 -28.32 -2.36 15.02
N GLY A 76 -27.96 -2.80 13.81
CA GLY A 76 -28.90 -3.48 12.92
C GLY A 76 -28.22 -3.92 11.62
N PRO A 77 -28.72 -4.98 10.96
CA PRO A 77 -28.05 -5.57 9.80
C PRO A 77 -27.98 -4.62 8.59
N GLU A 78 -28.87 -3.63 8.51
CA GLU A 78 -28.90 -2.62 7.45
C GLU A 78 -28.33 -1.27 7.89
N ARG A 79 -27.78 -1.18 9.12
CA ARG A 79 -27.29 0.07 9.70
C ARG A 79 -25.78 0.12 9.91
N SER A 80 -25.05 -0.94 9.57
CA SER A 80 -23.57 -1.01 9.68
C SER A 80 -22.89 -0.10 8.66
N LEU A 81 -22.22 0.95 9.11
CA LEU A 81 -21.45 1.85 8.25
C LEU A 81 -20.18 1.16 7.72
N PHE A 82 -19.66 0.15 8.42
CA PHE A 82 -18.64 -0.75 7.87
C PHE A 82 -19.16 -1.45 6.62
N TYR A 83 -20.31 -2.12 6.74
CA TYR A 83 -20.90 -2.84 5.61
C TYR A 83 -21.21 -1.87 4.45
N TRP A 84 -21.74 -0.68 4.74
CA TRP A 84 -22.02 0.34 3.73
C TRP A 84 -20.73 0.77 3.00
N ALA A 85 -19.63 1.01 3.74
CA ALA A 85 -18.36 1.44 3.15
C ALA A 85 -17.77 0.40 2.20
N TYR A 86 -17.77 -0.88 2.62
CA TYR A 86 -17.06 -1.94 1.88
C TYR A 86 -17.92 -2.71 0.87
N ASN A 87 -19.25 -2.55 0.91
CA ASN A 87 -20.15 -3.26 0.02
C ASN A 87 -20.96 -2.36 -0.92
N ARG A 88 -20.63 -1.05 -1.00
CA ARG A 88 -21.23 -0.16 -2.00
C ARG A 88 -20.96 -0.66 -3.42
N GLY A 89 -21.93 -0.50 -4.31
CA GLY A 89 -21.85 -0.92 -5.71
C GLY A 89 -21.87 -2.42 -5.94
N LYS A 90 -22.07 -3.23 -4.89
CA LYS A 90 -22.25 -4.69 -5.00
C LYS A 90 -23.74 -5.08 -5.05
N LYS A 91 -23.99 -6.32 -5.43
CA LYS A 91 -25.29 -6.99 -5.33
C LYS A 91 -25.27 -7.98 -4.17
N SER A 92 -26.40 -8.18 -3.45
CA SER A 92 -26.53 -9.17 -2.37
C SER A 92 -27.48 -10.27 -2.78
N VAL A 93 -27.03 -11.53 -2.67
CA VAL A 93 -27.84 -12.73 -2.87
C VAL A 93 -27.64 -13.66 -1.67
N VAL A 94 -28.75 -14.09 -1.06
CA VAL A 94 -28.70 -15.04 0.06
C VAL A 94 -28.74 -16.46 -0.47
N ILE A 95 -27.70 -17.22 -0.19
CA ILE A 95 -27.59 -18.65 -0.57
C ILE A 95 -27.03 -19.44 0.62
N ASP A 96 -27.74 -20.49 1.02
CA ASP A 96 -27.24 -21.46 2.01
C ASP A 96 -26.46 -22.57 1.31
N THR A 97 -25.15 -22.37 1.14
CA THR A 97 -24.24 -23.32 0.49
C THR A 97 -24.12 -24.66 1.24
N ALA A 98 -24.60 -24.79 2.47
CA ALA A 98 -24.63 -26.03 3.21
C ALA A 98 -25.74 -26.97 2.74
N THR A 99 -26.81 -26.44 2.09
CA THR A 99 -27.92 -27.23 1.52
C THR A 99 -27.64 -27.69 0.11
N ALA A 100 -28.34 -28.72 -0.37
CA ALA A 100 -28.21 -29.21 -1.74
C ALA A 100 -28.67 -28.18 -2.76
N ASP A 101 -29.83 -27.55 -2.53
CA ASP A 101 -30.39 -26.52 -3.42
C ASP A 101 -29.52 -25.27 -3.46
N GLY A 102 -28.97 -24.86 -2.32
CA GLY A 102 -28.06 -23.72 -2.27
C GLY A 102 -26.74 -23.97 -2.99
N ARG A 103 -26.20 -25.19 -2.90
CA ARG A 103 -25.01 -25.58 -3.69
C ARG A 103 -25.28 -25.51 -5.19
N GLU A 104 -26.41 -26.04 -5.65
CA GLU A 104 -26.79 -25.99 -7.05
C GLU A 104 -26.96 -24.53 -7.52
N GLN A 105 -27.65 -23.69 -6.77
CA GLN A 105 -27.80 -22.27 -7.07
C GLN A 105 -26.44 -21.56 -7.16
N PHE A 106 -25.53 -21.82 -6.21
CA PHE A 106 -24.20 -21.25 -6.18
C PHE A 106 -23.38 -21.66 -7.41
N LEU A 107 -23.35 -22.97 -7.74
CA LEU A 107 -22.63 -23.47 -8.91
C LEU A 107 -23.18 -22.93 -10.23
N ASN A 108 -24.48 -22.72 -10.32
CA ASN A 108 -25.13 -22.08 -11.48
C ASN A 108 -24.69 -20.61 -11.64
N LEU A 109 -24.56 -19.85 -10.55
CA LEU A 109 -24.00 -18.49 -10.58
C LEU A 109 -22.52 -18.49 -10.96
N LEU A 110 -21.76 -19.47 -10.42
CA LEU A 110 -20.32 -19.58 -10.67
C LEU A 110 -20.01 -19.91 -12.13
N GLY A 111 -20.88 -20.68 -12.81
CA GLY A 111 -20.76 -20.99 -14.24
C GLY A 111 -20.81 -19.76 -15.15
N ASN A 112 -21.26 -18.62 -14.65
CA ASN A 112 -21.31 -17.34 -15.35
C ASN A 112 -20.33 -16.29 -14.78
N ALA A 113 -19.42 -16.71 -13.90
CA ALA A 113 -18.46 -15.82 -13.25
C ALA A 113 -17.09 -15.84 -13.93
N ASP A 114 -16.39 -14.74 -13.85
CA ASP A 114 -15.00 -14.60 -14.25
C ASP A 114 -14.06 -14.86 -13.06
N ILE A 115 -14.49 -14.47 -11.87
CA ILE A 115 -13.71 -14.49 -10.64
C ILE A 115 -14.58 -15.03 -9.50
N LEU A 116 -14.02 -15.93 -8.69
CA LEU A 116 -14.49 -16.26 -7.36
C LEU A 116 -13.54 -15.64 -6.35
N LEU A 117 -14.02 -14.74 -5.52
CA LEU A 117 -13.28 -14.18 -4.37
C LEU A 117 -13.79 -14.86 -3.10
N ASP A 118 -12.91 -15.59 -2.42
CA ASP A 118 -13.22 -16.39 -1.23
C ASP A 118 -12.33 -16.03 -0.05
N SER A 119 -12.92 -15.54 1.06
CA SER A 119 -12.22 -15.37 2.33
C SER A 119 -12.78 -16.26 3.45
N SER A 120 -13.53 -17.30 3.09
CA SER A 120 -14.22 -18.17 4.03
C SER A 120 -13.31 -19.16 4.79
N CYS A 121 -11.99 -19.07 4.62
CA CYS A 121 -11.00 -19.94 5.27
C CYS A 121 -11.33 -21.43 5.10
N GLY A 122 -11.63 -21.83 3.87
CA GLY A 122 -11.95 -23.21 3.48
C GLY A 122 -13.37 -23.68 3.88
N ARG A 123 -14.22 -22.83 4.47
CA ARG A 123 -15.63 -23.16 4.77
C ARG A 123 -16.38 -23.47 3.48
N LEU A 124 -16.29 -22.61 2.46
CA LEU A 124 -16.96 -22.78 1.18
C LEU A 124 -16.59 -24.13 0.53
N ALA A 125 -15.32 -24.48 0.50
CA ALA A 125 -14.87 -25.76 -0.06
C ALA A 125 -15.49 -26.98 0.66
N ARG A 126 -15.57 -26.91 2.00
CA ARG A 126 -16.22 -27.98 2.79
C ARG A 126 -17.72 -28.06 2.55
N GLU A 127 -18.40 -26.95 2.38
CA GLU A 127 -19.84 -26.88 2.13
C GLU A 127 -20.20 -27.36 0.73
N LEU A 128 -19.41 -26.99 -0.29
CA LEU A 128 -19.67 -27.37 -1.68
C LEU A 128 -19.52 -28.88 -1.94
N ARG A 129 -18.65 -29.59 -1.20
CA ARG A 129 -18.44 -31.04 -1.31
C ARG A 129 -18.24 -31.49 -2.76
N LEU A 130 -17.39 -30.78 -3.50
CA LEU A 130 -17.16 -31.05 -4.92
C LEU A 130 -16.41 -32.37 -5.12
N ASP A 131 -16.85 -33.15 -6.11
CA ASP A 131 -16.16 -34.35 -6.55
C ASP A 131 -14.89 -34.06 -7.35
N GLN A 132 -14.79 -32.86 -7.94
CA GLN A 132 -13.66 -32.36 -8.72
C GLN A 132 -13.31 -30.92 -8.30
N PRO A 133 -12.03 -30.51 -8.40
CA PRO A 133 -11.62 -29.13 -8.17
C PRO A 133 -12.40 -28.13 -9.04
N LEU A 134 -12.62 -26.91 -8.52
CA LEU A 134 -13.31 -25.84 -9.26
C LEU A 134 -12.63 -25.52 -10.60
N ALA A 135 -11.30 -25.58 -10.66
CA ALA A 135 -10.54 -25.35 -11.89
C ALA A 135 -10.81 -26.37 -13.00
N GLU A 136 -11.19 -27.60 -12.65
CA GLU A 136 -11.59 -28.64 -13.63
C GLU A 136 -13.02 -28.44 -14.12
N GLN A 137 -13.91 -27.98 -13.23
CA GLN A 137 -15.32 -27.72 -13.58
C GLN A 137 -15.47 -26.41 -14.35
N PHE A 138 -14.68 -25.40 -14.02
CA PHE A 138 -14.70 -24.05 -14.60
C PHE A 138 -13.30 -23.60 -15.04
N PRO A 139 -12.75 -24.12 -16.15
CA PRO A 139 -11.36 -23.90 -16.55
C PRO A 139 -10.97 -22.43 -16.76
N GLY A 140 -11.94 -21.57 -17.07
CA GLY A 140 -11.72 -20.14 -17.23
C GLY A 140 -11.86 -19.29 -15.93
N LEU A 141 -12.24 -19.93 -14.82
CA LEU A 141 -12.48 -19.24 -13.56
C LEU A 141 -11.16 -18.89 -12.85
N ILE A 142 -11.04 -17.64 -12.39
CA ILE A 142 -9.97 -17.23 -11.47
C ILE A 142 -10.51 -17.37 -10.04
N VAL A 143 -9.88 -18.22 -9.24
CA VAL A 143 -10.24 -18.42 -7.83
C VAL A 143 -9.25 -17.69 -6.95
N ALA A 144 -9.66 -16.60 -6.31
CA ALA A 144 -8.82 -15.80 -5.43
C ALA A 144 -9.21 -16.01 -3.97
N ARG A 145 -8.28 -16.58 -3.19
CA ARG A 145 -8.46 -16.78 -1.75
C ARG A 145 -7.66 -15.79 -0.94
N ILE A 146 -8.29 -15.22 0.09
CA ILE A 146 -7.63 -14.37 1.09
C ILE A 146 -7.83 -15.04 2.44
N THR A 147 -6.72 -15.41 3.08
CA THR A 147 -6.74 -16.12 4.37
C THR A 147 -5.78 -15.46 5.35
N PRO A 148 -5.97 -15.63 6.67
CA PRO A 148 -5.08 -15.01 7.65
C PRO A 148 -3.60 -15.37 7.46
N PHE A 149 -3.30 -16.67 7.29
CA PHE A 149 -1.92 -17.16 7.28
C PHE A 149 -1.55 -17.97 6.02
N GLY A 150 -2.43 -18.05 5.02
CA GLY A 150 -2.23 -18.88 3.82
C GLY A 150 -2.88 -20.27 3.94
N ASP A 151 -2.79 -21.05 2.86
CA ASP A 151 -3.42 -22.38 2.76
C ASP A 151 -2.54 -23.50 3.36
N SER A 152 -1.31 -23.17 3.78
CA SER A 152 -0.31 -24.11 4.30
C SER A 152 0.57 -23.48 5.38
N GLY A 153 1.41 -24.30 6.00
CA GLY A 153 2.34 -23.85 7.03
C GLY A 153 1.83 -24.04 8.47
N PRO A 154 2.70 -23.83 9.46
CA PRO A 154 2.42 -24.20 10.86
C PRO A 154 1.31 -23.34 11.51
N TRP A 155 1.06 -22.12 11.03
CA TRP A 155 0.06 -21.20 11.60
C TRP A 155 -1.20 -21.08 10.75
N LYS A 156 -1.39 -21.92 9.72
CA LYS A 156 -2.53 -21.80 8.79
C LYS A 156 -3.90 -21.79 9.49
N ASP A 157 -4.02 -22.44 10.64
CA ASP A 157 -5.27 -22.56 11.40
C ASP A 157 -5.34 -21.57 12.60
N TYR A 158 -4.36 -20.67 12.76
CA TYR A 158 -4.36 -19.68 13.81
C TYR A 158 -5.48 -18.65 13.62
N GLN A 159 -6.00 -18.19 14.75
CA GLN A 159 -6.99 -17.12 14.77
C GLN A 159 -6.32 -15.76 14.62
N ALA A 160 -6.94 -14.86 13.89
CA ALA A 160 -6.40 -13.53 13.64
C ALA A 160 -7.47 -12.42 13.70
N SER A 161 -6.99 -11.21 13.71
CA SER A 161 -7.74 -9.97 13.50
C SER A 161 -6.78 -8.96 12.90
N ASP A 162 -7.28 -7.77 12.53
CA ASP A 162 -6.40 -6.69 12.04
C ASP A 162 -5.27 -6.40 13.03
N LEU A 163 -5.57 -6.26 14.34
CA LEU A 163 -4.56 -6.08 15.40
C LEU A 163 -3.48 -7.17 15.37
N ILE A 164 -3.89 -8.44 15.27
CA ILE A 164 -2.96 -9.59 15.31
C ILE A 164 -2.06 -9.61 14.07
N HIS A 165 -2.61 -9.28 12.90
CA HIS A 165 -1.82 -9.17 11.68
C HIS A 165 -0.83 -8.00 11.71
N LEU A 166 -1.23 -6.84 12.25
CA LEU A 166 -0.34 -5.69 12.42
C LEU A 166 0.78 -5.98 13.43
N ALA A 167 0.50 -6.79 14.46
CA ALA A 167 1.51 -7.24 15.41
C ALA A 167 2.52 -8.19 14.76
N LEU A 168 2.07 -9.32 14.24
CA LEU A 168 2.90 -10.33 13.60
C LEU A 168 3.61 -9.83 12.33
N GLY A 169 2.95 -8.97 11.54
CA GLY A 169 3.53 -8.36 10.34
C GLY A 169 4.54 -7.25 10.61
N GLY A 170 4.80 -6.89 11.88
CA GLY A 170 5.83 -5.93 12.30
C GLY A 170 5.43 -4.46 12.21
N VAL A 171 4.21 -4.13 11.81
CA VAL A 171 3.73 -2.75 11.73
C VAL A 171 3.77 -2.09 13.11
N MET A 172 3.27 -2.77 14.14
CA MET A 172 3.20 -2.22 15.48
C MET A 172 4.58 -1.90 16.06
N MET A 173 5.61 -2.70 15.77
CA MET A 173 6.98 -2.43 16.24
C MET A 173 7.64 -1.24 15.55
N ASN A 174 7.02 -0.73 14.49
CA ASN A 174 7.42 0.52 13.82
C ASN A 174 6.53 1.72 14.20
N CYS A 175 5.47 1.52 15.01
CA CYS A 175 4.51 2.57 15.37
C CYS A 175 4.40 2.67 16.90
N GLY A 176 4.55 3.87 17.47
CA GLY A 176 4.44 4.05 18.91
C GLY A 176 5.15 5.31 19.40
N TYR A 177 5.68 5.23 20.60
CA TYR A 177 6.21 6.37 21.34
C TYR A 177 7.69 6.18 21.64
N ASP A 178 8.35 7.30 22.02
CA ASP A 178 9.76 7.31 22.38
C ASP A 178 10.05 6.36 23.54
N PRO A 179 11.25 5.76 23.60
CA PRO A 179 11.71 5.05 24.77
C PRO A 179 11.93 6.00 25.97
N GLU A 180 11.94 5.45 27.15
CA GLU A 180 12.35 6.15 28.37
C GLU A 180 13.87 6.46 28.30
N PRO A 181 14.40 7.36 29.17
CA PRO A 181 15.81 7.72 29.17
C PRO A 181 16.79 6.55 29.37
N ASP A 182 16.35 5.47 29.98
CA ASP A 182 17.12 4.23 30.15
C ASP A 182 17.07 3.29 28.93
N GLY A 183 16.35 3.69 27.87
CA GLY A 183 16.16 2.94 26.64
C GLY A 183 14.99 1.94 26.68
N SER A 184 14.34 1.76 27.82
CA SER A 184 13.17 0.89 27.92
C SER A 184 11.91 1.53 27.32
N TYR A 185 10.93 0.72 26.97
CA TYR A 185 9.64 1.22 26.47
C TYR A 185 8.54 1.04 27.51
N ALA A 186 8.06 2.13 28.10
CA ALA A 186 6.94 2.08 29.04
C ALA A 186 5.58 1.92 28.34
N LYS A 187 5.44 2.49 27.13
CA LYS A 187 4.19 2.46 26.34
C LYS A 187 4.20 1.31 25.34
N PRO A 188 3.03 0.67 25.10
CA PRO A 188 2.94 -0.42 24.13
C PRO A 188 3.19 0.08 22.70
N PRO A 189 3.59 -0.81 21.77
CA PRO A 189 3.51 -0.56 20.36
C PRO A 189 2.04 -0.30 19.96
N ILE A 190 1.84 0.57 18.96
CA ILE A 190 0.51 1.03 18.52
C ILE A 190 0.13 0.38 17.19
N ALA A 191 -1.06 -0.20 17.15
CA ALA A 191 -1.72 -0.57 15.91
C ALA A 191 -2.40 0.68 15.33
N PRO A 192 -1.99 1.17 14.13
CA PRO A 192 -2.79 2.15 13.42
C PRO A 192 -4.20 1.61 13.18
N GLN A 193 -5.20 2.47 13.33
CA GLN A 193 -6.61 2.06 13.37
C GLN A 193 -7.20 1.93 11.95
N VAL A 194 -8.18 1.03 11.81
CA VAL A 194 -9.12 0.84 10.70
C VAL A 194 -8.59 -0.05 9.57
N TRP A 195 -8.51 -1.34 9.82
CA TRP A 195 -8.48 -2.46 8.86
C TRP A 195 -7.28 -2.48 7.89
N HIS A 196 -6.14 -1.92 8.28
CA HIS A 196 -4.97 -1.77 7.41
C HIS A 196 -4.43 -3.09 6.87
N ALA A 197 -4.45 -4.17 7.65
CA ALA A 197 -4.01 -5.49 7.20
C ALA A 197 -4.86 -6.00 6.02
N TYR A 198 -6.18 -5.78 6.11
CA TYR A 198 -7.12 -6.20 5.06
C TYR A 198 -7.04 -5.32 3.82
N HIS A 199 -6.78 -4.03 3.99
CA HIS A 199 -6.52 -3.11 2.87
C HIS A 199 -5.26 -3.52 2.09
N ILE A 200 -4.17 -3.79 2.80
CA ILE A 200 -2.90 -4.22 2.21
C ILE A 200 -3.10 -5.52 1.40
N ALA A 201 -3.72 -6.54 2.00
CA ALA A 201 -3.94 -7.82 1.34
C ALA A 201 -4.93 -7.71 0.17
N GLY A 202 -5.97 -6.89 0.33
CA GLY A 202 -6.98 -6.69 -0.70
C GLY A 202 -6.45 -5.98 -1.94
N ASP A 203 -5.65 -4.90 -1.79
CA ASP A 203 -5.01 -4.22 -2.92
C ASP A 203 -4.05 -5.17 -3.67
N GLN A 204 -3.24 -5.95 -2.95
CA GLN A 204 -2.29 -6.90 -3.57
C GLN A 204 -3.01 -8.07 -4.27
N THR A 205 -4.13 -8.54 -3.69
CA THR A 205 -4.96 -9.57 -4.32
C THR A 205 -5.63 -9.03 -5.59
N ALA A 206 -6.11 -7.79 -5.59
CA ALA A 206 -6.66 -7.16 -6.79
C ALA A 206 -5.60 -7.03 -7.90
N VAL A 207 -4.35 -6.67 -7.58
CA VAL A 207 -3.23 -6.68 -8.54
C VAL A 207 -3.04 -8.07 -9.15
N ALA A 208 -3.04 -9.13 -8.34
CA ALA A 208 -2.89 -10.51 -8.83
C ALA A 208 -4.08 -10.96 -9.70
N ILE A 209 -5.30 -10.60 -9.33
CA ILE A 209 -6.51 -10.90 -10.11
C ILE A 209 -6.42 -10.28 -11.50
N VAL A 210 -6.05 -8.98 -11.61
CA VAL A 210 -5.97 -8.32 -12.92
C VAL A 210 -4.81 -8.89 -13.76
N ALA A 211 -3.70 -9.27 -13.14
CA ALA A 211 -2.62 -9.98 -13.84
C ALA A 211 -3.09 -11.37 -14.36
N ALA A 212 -3.83 -12.12 -13.54
CA ALA A 212 -4.42 -13.38 -13.94
C ALA A 212 -5.46 -13.24 -15.08
N LEU A 213 -6.24 -12.16 -15.08
CA LEU A 213 -7.16 -11.82 -16.18
C LEU A 213 -6.43 -11.57 -17.49
N LEU A 214 -5.27 -10.90 -17.47
CA LEU A 214 -4.43 -10.67 -18.65
C LEU A 214 -3.86 -12.00 -19.18
N HIS A 215 -3.42 -12.89 -18.30
CA HIS A 215 -2.98 -14.25 -18.69
C HIS A 215 -4.12 -15.05 -19.28
N ARG A 216 -5.29 -15.08 -18.62
CA ARG A 216 -6.49 -15.78 -19.13
C ARG A 216 -6.90 -15.27 -20.51
N LYS A 217 -6.75 -13.99 -20.79
CA LYS A 217 -7.07 -13.40 -22.10
C LYS A 217 -6.19 -13.97 -23.22
N GLN A 218 -4.96 -14.38 -22.89
CA GLN A 218 -4.01 -14.98 -23.85
C GLN A 218 -4.20 -16.49 -24.00
N THR A 219 -4.59 -17.19 -22.91
CA THR A 219 -4.62 -18.66 -22.86
C THR A 219 -6.03 -19.25 -22.83
N GLY A 220 -7.02 -18.49 -22.40
CA GLY A 220 -8.37 -18.98 -22.09
C GLY A 220 -8.49 -19.62 -20.71
N GLU A 221 -7.38 -19.82 -19.98
CA GLU A 221 -7.34 -20.55 -18.71
C GLU A 221 -7.32 -19.60 -17.51
N GLY A 222 -8.14 -19.92 -16.51
CA GLY A 222 -8.10 -19.31 -15.18
C GLY A 222 -7.00 -19.91 -14.32
N GLN A 223 -6.94 -19.53 -13.05
CA GLN A 223 -5.97 -20.09 -12.11
C GLN A 223 -6.37 -19.81 -10.66
N ASP A 224 -5.76 -20.55 -9.74
CA ASP A 224 -5.87 -20.32 -8.30
C ASP A 224 -4.88 -19.23 -7.84
N LEU A 225 -5.38 -18.30 -7.03
CA LEU A 225 -4.62 -17.27 -6.34
C LEU A 225 -4.81 -17.45 -4.83
N SER A 226 -3.73 -17.33 -4.06
CA SER A 226 -3.78 -17.42 -2.60
C SER A 226 -2.97 -16.30 -1.97
N CYS A 227 -3.63 -15.46 -1.19
CA CYS A 227 -3.05 -14.37 -0.42
C CYS A 227 -3.08 -14.69 1.07
N ALA A 228 -1.91 -14.79 1.70
CA ALA A 228 -1.78 -14.80 3.15
C ALA A 228 -1.67 -13.36 3.65
N ILE A 229 -2.63 -12.88 4.46
CA ILE A 229 -2.62 -11.52 5.01
C ILE A 229 -1.33 -11.28 5.81
N HIS A 230 -0.88 -12.27 6.58
CA HIS A 230 0.37 -12.20 7.32
C HIS A 230 1.59 -11.85 6.44
N GLN A 231 1.76 -12.55 5.30
CA GLN A 231 2.83 -12.25 4.35
C GLN A 231 2.66 -10.87 3.71
N ALA A 232 1.43 -10.51 3.33
CA ALA A 232 1.12 -9.24 2.70
C ALA A 232 1.49 -8.05 3.60
N VAL A 233 1.19 -8.15 4.91
CA VAL A 233 1.55 -7.13 5.91
C VAL A 233 3.05 -7.12 6.17
N ALA A 234 3.69 -8.29 6.29
CA ALA A 234 5.12 -8.38 6.59
C ALA A 234 6.00 -7.70 5.53
N ILE A 235 5.67 -7.84 4.24
CA ILE A 235 6.42 -7.18 3.15
C ILE A 235 6.14 -5.68 3.04
N ASN A 236 5.03 -5.19 3.59
CA ASN A 236 4.69 -3.76 3.58
C ASN A 236 5.68 -2.94 4.43
N THR A 237 6.33 -3.54 5.43
CA THR A 237 7.34 -2.91 6.29
C THR A 237 8.76 -2.91 5.70
N GLU A 238 8.88 -2.72 4.40
CA GLU A 238 10.09 -2.93 3.59
C GLU A 238 11.36 -2.28 4.14
N LEU A 239 11.27 -1.04 4.63
CA LEU A 239 12.46 -0.31 5.10
C LEU A 239 13.08 -0.98 6.34
N ASP A 240 12.25 -1.38 7.31
CA ASP A 240 12.66 -2.13 8.48
C ASP A 240 13.21 -3.51 8.10
N LEU A 241 12.50 -4.19 7.20
CA LEU A 241 12.92 -5.47 6.63
C LEU A 241 14.32 -5.39 5.99
N MET A 242 14.54 -4.44 5.10
CA MET A 242 15.81 -4.35 4.37
C MET A 242 16.97 -3.87 5.25
N SER A 243 16.73 -3.03 6.25
CA SER A 243 17.75 -2.65 7.24
C SER A 243 18.22 -3.87 8.04
N TRP A 244 17.30 -4.76 8.42
CA TRP A 244 17.65 -6.01 9.10
C TRP A 244 18.36 -7.00 8.16
N VAL A 245 17.80 -7.25 6.97
CA VAL A 245 18.38 -8.16 5.98
C VAL A 245 19.83 -7.77 5.68
N MET A 246 20.10 -6.49 5.45
CA MET A 246 21.44 -6.01 5.11
C MET A 246 22.37 -5.97 6.31
N ARG A 247 21.99 -5.31 7.40
CA ARG A 247 22.94 -4.92 8.46
C ARG A 247 22.60 -5.37 9.87
N ARG A 248 21.52 -6.14 10.09
CA ARG A 248 20.97 -6.43 11.43
C ARG A 248 20.66 -5.15 12.24
N ALA A 249 20.29 -4.08 11.55
CA ALA A 249 19.97 -2.80 12.16
C ALA A 249 18.44 -2.66 12.24
N PRO A 250 17.79 -2.84 13.39
CA PRO A 250 16.35 -2.62 13.53
C PRO A 250 16.04 -1.13 13.48
N LEU A 251 14.86 -0.78 12.98
CA LEU A 251 14.31 0.56 13.18
C LEU A 251 13.74 0.69 14.60
N MET A 252 13.83 1.88 15.17
CA MET A 252 13.35 2.17 16.51
C MET A 252 11.96 2.76 16.45
N ARG A 253 11.06 2.23 17.28
CA ARG A 253 9.73 2.80 17.50
C ARG A 253 9.86 4.14 18.23
N GLN A 254 9.42 5.24 17.61
CA GLN A 254 9.46 6.57 18.19
C GLN A 254 8.27 7.40 17.70
N THR A 255 7.85 8.39 18.51
CA THR A 255 6.72 9.28 18.25
C THR A 255 6.87 10.01 16.92
N ALA A 256 6.03 9.70 15.96
CA ALA A 256 5.95 10.34 14.63
C ALA A 256 7.32 10.54 13.94
N ARG A 257 8.28 9.68 14.22
CA ARG A 257 9.55 9.63 13.51
C ARG A 257 9.50 8.56 12.43
N HIS A 258 10.24 8.77 11.38
CA HIS A 258 10.28 7.88 10.22
C HIS A 258 11.68 7.30 10.06
N ALA A 259 11.78 5.98 9.88
CA ALA A 259 13.03 5.26 9.66
C ALA A 259 14.10 5.53 10.74
N ALA A 260 13.70 5.63 12.00
CA ALA A 260 14.60 5.99 13.07
C ALA A 260 15.58 4.84 13.41
N GLU A 261 16.86 5.07 13.18
CA GLU A 261 17.97 4.16 13.57
C GLU A 261 18.63 4.59 14.90
N ALA A 262 18.25 5.74 15.44
CA ALA A 262 18.80 6.30 16.68
C ALA A 262 17.70 6.92 17.56
N THR A 263 17.93 6.99 18.85
CA THR A 263 16.99 7.54 19.85
C THR A 263 16.77 9.05 19.71
N ASN A 264 17.72 9.77 19.12
CA ASN A 264 17.62 11.21 18.84
C ASN A 264 17.58 11.42 17.32
N SER A 265 16.52 10.95 16.67
CA SER A 265 16.23 11.21 15.28
C SER A 265 15.22 12.35 15.11
N MET A 266 15.04 12.84 13.88
CA MET A 266 14.20 13.99 13.59
C MET A 266 12.74 13.78 13.98
N LEU A 267 12.19 14.64 14.84
CA LEU A 267 10.75 14.72 15.10
C LEU A 267 10.06 15.42 13.93
N ASN A 268 9.12 14.74 13.30
CA ASN A 268 8.49 15.23 12.08
C ASN A 268 7.17 15.97 12.30
N ILE A 269 6.66 16.07 13.52
CA ILE A 269 5.41 16.80 13.81
C ILE A 269 5.65 17.94 14.81
N SER A 270 4.90 19.03 14.65
CA SER A 270 4.90 20.19 15.54
C SER A 270 3.48 20.51 15.98
N ARG A 271 3.29 20.92 17.24
CA ARG A 271 1.98 21.17 17.87
C ARG A 271 1.57 22.62 17.65
N THR A 272 0.34 22.88 17.22
CA THR A 272 -0.26 24.20 17.09
C THR A 272 -0.81 24.72 18.43
N ALA A 273 -1.15 26.00 18.51
CA ALA A 273 -1.68 26.63 19.69
C ALA A 273 -2.97 25.99 20.21
N ASP A 274 -3.82 25.53 19.33
CA ASP A 274 -5.10 24.86 19.60
C ASP A 274 -4.98 23.32 19.74
N ASN A 275 -3.76 22.83 20.00
CA ASN A 275 -3.47 21.41 20.25
C ASN A 275 -3.71 20.45 19.06
N ARG A 276 -3.70 20.95 17.83
CA ARG A 276 -3.63 20.17 16.63
C ARG A 276 -2.15 19.98 16.21
N TRP A 277 -1.91 19.26 15.13
CA TRP A 277 -0.56 18.89 14.69
C TRP A 277 -0.32 19.25 13.24
N ASN A 278 0.92 19.62 12.94
CA ASN A 278 1.40 19.80 11.57
C ASN A 278 2.65 18.96 11.34
N MET A 279 2.71 18.26 10.22
CA MET A 279 3.91 17.59 9.73
C MET A 279 4.88 18.66 9.22
N THR A 280 6.12 18.64 9.71
CA THR A 280 7.19 19.57 9.34
C THR A 280 8.42 18.78 8.90
N TRP A 281 8.32 18.23 7.68
CA TRP A 281 9.35 17.34 7.14
C TRP A 281 10.51 18.13 6.55
N GLY A 282 11.73 17.66 6.81
CA GLY A 282 12.96 18.09 6.16
C GLY A 282 13.76 19.12 6.95
N VAL A 283 15.05 18.81 7.17
CA VAL A 283 16.04 19.64 7.87
C VAL A 283 17.38 19.66 7.14
N SER A 284 17.39 19.28 5.86
CA SER A 284 18.59 19.30 5.03
C SER A 284 19.12 20.72 4.78
N ALA A 285 20.36 20.82 4.33
CA ALA A 285 20.93 22.10 3.88
C ALA A 285 20.05 22.78 2.82
N ARG A 286 19.45 21.97 1.90
CA ARG A 286 18.48 22.46 0.92
C ARG A 286 17.18 22.94 1.56
N ASP A 287 16.66 22.24 2.56
CA ASP A 287 15.45 22.65 3.28
C ASP A 287 15.73 23.89 4.11
N LYS A 288 16.90 23.97 4.77
CA LYS A 288 17.35 25.15 5.49
C LYS A 288 17.44 26.41 4.60
N ALA A 289 17.93 26.24 3.36
CA ALA A 289 17.98 27.32 2.36
C ALA A 289 16.60 27.87 2.00
N ARG A 290 15.54 27.11 2.18
CA ARG A 290 14.14 27.51 1.95
C ARG A 290 13.44 27.95 3.23
N LEU A 291 13.72 27.26 4.33
CA LEU A 291 13.10 27.49 5.63
C LEU A 291 13.46 28.86 6.21
N VAL A 292 14.74 29.22 6.19
CA VAL A 292 15.18 30.48 6.78
C VAL A 292 14.54 31.70 6.11
N PRO A 293 14.53 31.85 4.76
CA PRO A 293 13.79 32.93 4.11
C PRO A 293 12.27 32.89 4.37
N PHE A 294 11.68 31.70 4.45
CA PHE A 294 10.26 31.53 4.80
C PHE A 294 9.97 32.08 6.21
N LEU A 295 10.74 31.67 7.22
CA LEU A 295 10.57 32.17 8.59
C LEU A 295 10.87 33.68 8.71
N GLN A 296 11.85 34.21 7.96
CA GLN A 296 12.15 35.65 7.91
C GLN A 296 10.96 36.46 7.38
N HIS A 297 10.20 35.92 6.42
CA HIS A 297 8.99 36.55 5.91
C HIS A 297 7.94 36.84 7.02
N TYR A 298 7.94 36.00 8.05
CA TYR A 298 7.06 36.14 9.23
C TYR A 298 7.73 36.76 10.45
N ASP A 299 8.96 37.25 10.34
CA ASP A 299 9.77 37.76 11.46
C ASP A 299 9.97 36.72 12.58
N ARG A 300 10.14 35.43 12.20
CA ARG A 300 10.25 34.27 13.11
C ARG A 300 11.49 33.41 12.89
N ALA A 301 12.47 33.89 12.14
CA ALA A 301 13.70 33.12 11.89
C ALA A 301 14.66 33.11 13.08
N GLU A 302 14.41 33.96 14.09
CA GLU A 302 15.27 34.13 15.27
C GLU A 302 16.74 34.35 14.84
N ASP A 303 17.67 33.53 15.34
CA ASP A 303 19.11 33.58 15.00
C ASP A 303 19.49 32.69 13.83
N LEU A 304 18.54 31.95 13.21
CA LEU A 304 18.81 31.10 12.05
C LEU A 304 19.34 31.95 10.86
N ARG A 305 20.36 31.44 10.21
CA ARG A 305 20.95 32.05 9.03
C ARG A 305 20.83 31.09 7.83
N PRO A 306 20.67 31.61 6.61
CA PRO A 306 20.76 30.78 5.41
C PRO A 306 22.09 30.03 5.37
N PRO A 307 22.13 28.84 4.77
CA PRO A 307 23.39 28.12 4.59
C PRO A 307 24.38 28.96 3.77
N THR A 308 25.67 28.79 4.02
CA THR A 308 26.73 29.50 3.29
C THR A 308 26.84 29.01 1.85
N LEU A 309 27.50 29.77 0.96
CA LEU A 309 27.75 29.38 -0.42
C LEU A 309 28.56 28.08 -0.54
N ASP A 310 29.32 27.73 0.48
CA ASP A 310 30.14 26.50 0.54
C ASP A 310 29.33 25.27 1.02
N SER A 311 28.08 25.47 1.40
CA SER A 311 27.22 24.37 1.81
C SER A 311 26.84 23.50 0.60
N ASP A 312 27.04 22.19 0.69
CA ASP A 312 26.63 21.27 -0.37
C ASP A 312 25.11 21.10 -0.38
N LEU A 313 24.43 21.95 -1.15
CA LEU A 313 22.98 21.89 -1.36
C LEU A 313 22.56 20.70 -2.24
N SER A 314 23.52 19.99 -2.85
CA SER A 314 23.25 18.77 -3.63
C SER A 314 23.29 17.52 -2.77
N ALA A 315 23.90 17.60 -1.58
CA ALA A 315 23.94 16.50 -0.63
C ALA A 315 22.52 16.04 -0.34
N ARG A 316 22.25 14.78 -0.65
CA ARG A 316 20.98 14.16 -0.32
C ARG A 316 21.09 13.61 1.08
N ASP A 317 20.25 14.14 1.96
CA ASP A 317 20.22 13.63 3.31
C ASP A 317 19.85 12.16 3.30
N THR A 318 20.53 11.43 4.15
CA THR A 318 20.05 10.14 4.60
C THR A 318 18.74 10.41 5.32
N PRO A 319 17.60 9.85 4.86
CA PRO A 319 16.32 10.19 5.46
C PRO A 319 16.35 9.91 6.95
N GLY A 320 16.09 10.94 7.78
CA GLY A 320 15.64 10.89 9.16
C GLY A 320 16.29 9.91 10.16
N SER A 321 17.23 9.09 9.71
CA SER A 321 17.77 7.95 10.44
C SER A 321 18.96 8.28 11.33
N ALA A 322 19.70 9.35 10.98
CA ALA A 322 20.89 9.73 11.73
C ALA A 322 20.54 10.52 13.01
N ARG A 323 21.43 10.42 14.01
CA ARG A 323 21.34 11.25 15.20
C ARG A 323 21.51 12.72 14.81
N LEU A 324 20.61 13.58 15.28
CA LEU A 324 20.64 15.02 15.04
C LEU A 324 21.88 15.68 15.68
N ASP A 325 22.45 16.64 14.97
CA ASP A 325 23.41 17.56 15.54
C ASP A 325 22.70 18.73 16.25
N LYS A 326 23.46 19.50 17.04
CA LYS A 326 22.92 20.62 17.82
C LYS A 326 22.30 21.73 16.97
N GLU A 327 22.83 21.96 15.78
CA GLU A 327 22.31 22.98 14.87
C GLU A 327 20.94 22.57 14.34
N THR A 328 20.80 21.31 13.95
CA THR A 328 19.52 20.76 13.49
C THR A 328 18.50 20.67 14.61
N GLU A 329 18.90 20.29 15.84
CA GLU A 329 18.04 20.32 17.02
C GLU A 329 17.48 21.73 17.26
N HIS A 330 18.35 22.76 17.25
CA HIS A 330 17.94 24.15 17.40
C HIS A 330 16.99 24.61 16.31
N MET A 331 17.24 24.25 15.06
CA MET A 331 16.36 24.58 13.94
C MET A 331 14.95 23.96 14.14
N LEU A 332 14.86 22.72 14.61
CA LEU A 332 13.58 22.07 14.92
C LEU A 332 12.84 22.79 16.04
N GLU A 333 13.54 23.27 17.08
CA GLU A 333 12.94 24.08 18.15
C GLU A 333 12.35 25.39 17.63
N VAL A 334 13.05 26.07 16.70
CA VAL A 334 12.53 27.30 16.06
C VAL A 334 11.27 26.99 15.25
N ILE A 335 11.27 25.89 14.48
CA ILE A 335 10.07 25.41 13.75
C ILE A 335 8.91 25.16 14.72
N GLN A 336 9.16 24.45 15.83
CA GLN A 336 8.12 24.15 16.82
C GLN A 336 7.53 25.42 17.43
N ARG A 337 8.37 26.41 17.79
CA ARG A 337 7.90 27.71 18.29
C ARG A 337 7.09 28.47 17.23
N PHE A 338 7.51 28.43 15.99
CA PHE A 338 6.75 29.02 14.88
C PHE A 338 5.36 28.40 14.77
N VAL A 339 5.29 27.08 14.68
CA VAL A 339 4.02 26.36 14.55
C VAL A 339 3.12 26.60 15.78
N ALA A 340 3.67 26.58 16.98
CA ALA A 340 2.94 26.82 18.23
C ALA A 340 2.37 28.25 18.36
N SER A 341 2.82 29.18 17.52
CA SER A 341 2.26 30.55 17.50
C SER A 341 0.99 30.71 16.63
N TYR A 342 0.55 29.62 15.97
CA TYR A 342 -0.65 29.62 15.12
C TYR A 342 -1.65 28.57 15.57
N ASP A 343 -2.94 28.87 15.40
CA ASP A 343 -3.98 27.85 15.39
C ASP A 343 -3.87 27.01 14.11
N TYR A 344 -4.32 25.78 14.16
CA TYR A 344 -4.29 24.85 13.04
C TYR A 344 -4.90 25.41 11.74
N ALA A 345 -6.01 26.12 11.83
CA ALA A 345 -6.70 26.69 10.69
C ALA A 345 -5.92 27.84 10.01
N HIS A 346 -5.07 28.55 10.74
CA HIS A 346 -4.35 29.74 10.28
C HIS A 346 -2.86 29.50 10.03
N LEU A 347 -2.37 28.27 10.27
CA LEU A 347 -0.97 27.93 10.01
C LEU A 347 -0.67 28.03 8.50
N PRO A 348 0.38 28.79 8.07
CA PRO A 348 0.69 29.01 6.65
C PRO A 348 1.41 27.79 6.00
N TRP A 349 0.84 26.60 6.13
CA TRP A 349 1.42 25.38 5.56
C TRP A 349 1.38 25.35 4.03
N ARG A 350 0.40 26.05 3.40
CA ARG A 350 0.31 26.16 1.93
C ARG A 350 1.44 27.02 1.40
N GLU A 351 1.70 28.14 2.06
CA GLU A 351 2.80 29.05 1.75
C GLU A 351 4.16 28.36 1.96
N ALA A 352 4.26 27.52 2.98
CA ALA A 352 5.45 26.68 3.19
C ALA A 352 5.64 25.68 2.03
N GLN A 353 4.58 25.02 1.54
CA GLN A 353 4.63 24.18 0.35
C GLN A 353 5.01 24.99 -0.90
N ASP A 354 4.51 26.20 -1.07
CA ASP A 354 4.88 27.09 -2.17
C ASP A 354 6.36 27.52 -2.11
N ALA A 355 6.90 27.69 -0.91
CA ALA A 355 8.33 27.89 -0.67
C ALA A 355 9.15 26.60 -0.91
N GLY A 356 8.51 25.46 -1.13
CA GLY A 356 9.15 24.16 -1.38
C GLY A 356 9.48 23.37 -0.12
N LEU A 357 8.93 23.76 1.03
CA LEU A 357 9.00 22.99 2.26
C LEU A 357 7.94 21.86 2.24
N LEU A 358 8.29 20.71 2.79
CA LEU A 358 7.40 19.55 2.82
C LEU A 358 6.53 19.56 4.09
N TRP A 359 5.67 20.59 4.22
CA TRP A 359 4.78 20.75 5.35
C TRP A 359 3.36 20.29 5.02
N ALA A 360 2.67 19.70 5.99
CA ALA A 360 1.30 19.22 5.84
C ALA A 360 0.53 19.29 7.15
N PRO A 361 -0.75 19.69 7.13
CA PRO A 361 -1.61 19.55 8.30
C PRO A 361 -1.80 18.04 8.61
N VAL A 362 -1.75 17.66 9.88
CA VAL A 362 -2.16 16.33 10.32
C VAL A 362 -3.69 16.34 10.40
N ARG A 363 -4.31 15.90 9.31
CA ARG A 363 -5.77 15.96 9.14
C ARG A 363 -6.47 14.85 9.90
N LYS A 364 -7.69 15.12 10.33
CA LYS A 364 -8.69 14.08 10.60
C LYS A 364 -9.33 13.64 9.29
N PRO A 365 -9.74 12.37 9.13
CA PRO A 365 -10.20 11.85 7.84
C PRO A 365 -11.29 12.69 7.14
N HIS A 366 -12.27 13.19 7.89
CA HIS A 366 -13.38 13.97 7.35
C HIS A 366 -12.97 15.34 6.76
N GLU A 367 -11.85 15.93 7.19
CA GLU A 367 -11.37 17.22 6.66
C GLU A 367 -11.00 17.10 5.16
N ASN A 368 -10.70 15.90 4.68
CA ASN A 368 -10.48 15.65 3.26
C ASN A 368 -11.77 15.71 2.44
N ALA A 369 -12.89 15.28 3.00
CA ALA A 369 -14.20 15.28 2.34
C ALA A 369 -14.72 16.68 2.01
N GLN A 370 -14.19 17.68 2.69
CA GLN A 370 -14.53 19.11 2.51
C GLN A 370 -13.47 19.89 1.74
N ASP A 371 -12.33 19.27 1.38
CA ASP A 371 -11.24 19.97 0.71
C ASP A 371 -11.49 20.07 -0.81
N GLU A 372 -11.45 21.30 -1.32
CA GLU A 372 -11.67 21.63 -2.72
C GLU A 372 -10.80 20.84 -3.71
N HIS A 373 -9.55 20.52 -3.31
CA HIS A 373 -8.64 19.74 -4.17
C HIS A 373 -9.20 18.34 -4.46
N TRP A 374 -9.69 17.65 -3.43
CA TRP A 374 -10.24 16.31 -3.57
C TRP A 374 -11.62 16.31 -4.24
N LEU A 375 -12.41 17.36 -4.04
CA LEU A 375 -13.66 17.56 -4.76
C LEU A 375 -13.43 17.77 -6.27
N MET A 376 -12.42 18.58 -6.64
CA MET A 376 -12.03 18.78 -8.04
C MET A 376 -11.56 17.47 -8.71
N ARG A 377 -10.99 16.54 -7.95
CA ARG A 377 -10.48 15.27 -8.47
C ARG A 377 -11.53 14.15 -8.45
N SER A 378 -12.75 14.44 -8.00
CA SER A 378 -13.80 13.42 -7.81
C SER A 378 -13.37 12.28 -6.87
N THR A 379 -12.52 12.59 -5.89
CA THR A 379 -12.06 11.62 -4.87
C THR A 379 -13.22 11.15 -4.02
N PHE A 380 -14.21 12.02 -3.79
CA PHE A 380 -15.43 11.75 -3.05
C PHE A 380 -16.65 11.81 -3.97
N SER A 381 -17.68 11.03 -3.63
CA SER A 381 -18.99 11.07 -4.28
C SER A 381 -20.09 11.04 -3.24
N ASP A 382 -21.18 11.72 -3.54
CA ASP A 382 -22.41 11.64 -2.82
C ASP A 382 -23.17 10.39 -3.27
N VAL A 383 -23.54 9.53 -2.31
CA VAL A 383 -24.26 8.29 -2.56
C VAL A 383 -25.64 8.37 -1.86
N GLU A 384 -26.69 8.22 -2.66
CA GLU A 384 -28.06 8.25 -2.18
C GLU A 384 -28.43 6.96 -1.46
N HIS A 385 -29.15 7.11 -0.33
CA HIS A 385 -29.80 6.06 0.43
C HIS A 385 -31.32 6.30 0.39
N PRO A 386 -31.98 5.84 -0.67
CA PRO A 386 -33.39 6.16 -0.90
C PRO A 386 -34.33 5.72 0.24
N GLU A 387 -33.97 4.61 0.88
CA GLU A 387 -34.73 4.04 2.03
C GLU A 387 -34.69 4.96 3.27
N LEU A 388 -33.67 5.82 3.35
CA LEU A 388 -33.48 6.80 4.43
C LEU A 388 -33.85 8.22 3.97
N GLY A 389 -34.08 8.44 2.66
CA GLY A 389 -34.27 9.79 2.10
C GLY A 389 -33.08 10.70 2.32
N ARG A 390 -31.86 10.13 2.41
CA ARG A 390 -30.62 10.85 2.74
C ARG A 390 -29.50 10.49 1.75
N THR A 391 -28.54 11.38 1.66
CA THR A 391 -27.32 11.20 0.87
C THR A 391 -26.11 11.31 1.79
N PHE A 392 -25.12 10.42 1.61
CA PHE A 392 -23.90 10.40 2.38
C PHE A 392 -22.67 10.48 1.49
N GLN A 393 -21.60 11.07 2.01
CA GLN A 393 -20.37 11.25 1.27
C GLN A 393 -19.38 10.09 1.51
N TYR A 394 -18.86 9.53 0.42
CA TYR A 394 -17.93 8.39 0.41
C TYR A 394 -16.65 8.74 -0.34
N PRO A 395 -15.47 8.27 0.08
CA PRO A 395 -14.29 8.26 -0.78
C PRO A 395 -14.46 7.14 -1.81
N THR A 396 -14.44 7.50 -3.10
CA THR A 396 -14.84 6.59 -4.19
C THR A 396 -13.79 6.40 -5.27
N SER A 397 -12.70 7.17 -5.28
CA SER A 397 -11.68 7.11 -6.34
C SER A 397 -10.26 7.07 -5.78
N LYS A 398 -9.34 6.39 -6.50
CA LYS A 398 -7.90 6.35 -6.21
C LYS A 398 -7.05 7.08 -7.26
N TRP A 399 -7.60 7.41 -8.43
CA TRP A 399 -6.95 8.14 -9.53
C TRP A 399 -7.95 8.70 -10.51
N MET A 400 -7.49 9.60 -11.39
CA MET A 400 -8.21 10.07 -12.56
C MET A 400 -7.62 9.46 -13.84
N GLY A 401 -8.46 9.23 -14.87
CA GLY A 401 -8.02 8.67 -16.14
C GLY A 401 -8.62 9.38 -17.34
N THR A 402 -7.97 9.28 -18.51
CA THR A 402 -8.46 9.90 -19.76
C THR A 402 -9.40 9.01 -20.57
N ALA A 403 -9.44 7.70 -20.30
CA ALA A 403 -10.33 6.76 -20.99
C ALA A 403 -11.19 5.92 -20.03
N THR A 404 -10.80 5.82 -18.77
CA THR A 404 -11.51 5.06 -17.74
C THR A 404 -11.54 5.82 -16.42
N ALA A 405 -12.55 5.56 -15.58
CA ALA A 405 -12.65 6.12 -14.24
C ALA A 405 -13.14 5.10 -13.22
N TRP A 406 -12.92 5.42 -11.94
CA TRP A 406 -13.52 4.70 -10.83
C TRP A 406 -15.03 4.83 -10.87
N GLN A 407 -15.72 3.71 -10.59
CA GLN A 407 -17.17 3.69 -10.49
C GLN A 407 -17.56 3.89 -9.03
N PRO A 408 -18.29 4.98 -8.69
CA PRO A 408 -18.69 5.23 -7.31
C PRO A 408 -19.62 4.14 -6.76
N GLY A 409 -20.40 3.53 -7.65
CA GLY A 409 -21.42 2.55 -7.28
C GLY A 409 -22.66 3.18 -6.64
N THR A 410 -23.65 2.35 -6.40
CA THR A 410 -24.81 2.66 -5.57
C THR A 410 -24.50 2.39 -4.10
N ARG A 411 -25.40 2.71 -3.16
CA ARG A 411 -25.27 2.28 -1.77
C ARG A 411 -25.07 0.77 -1.64
N ALA A 412 -24.60 0.33 -0.50
CA ALA A 412 -24.50 -1.10 -0.21
C ALA A 412 -25.90 -1.76 -0.28
N PRO A 413 -25.99 -3.00 -0.78
CA PRO A 413 -27.28 -3.66 -0.92
C PRO A 413 -27.87 -4.05 0.45
N GLN A 414 -29.18 -4.04 0.57
CA GLN A 414 -29.88 -4.70 1.66
C GLN A 414 -29.72 -6.22 1.56
N LEU A 415 -29.97 -6.92 2.66
CA LEU A 415 -29.84 -8.37 2.70
C LEU A 415 -30.77 -9.06 1.69
N GLY A 416 -30.19 -9.77 0.75
CA GLY A 416 -30.92 -10.49 -0.29
C GLY A 416 -31.68 -9.59 -1.29
N GLU A 417 -31.33 -8.32 -1.38
CA GLU A 417 -31.98 -7.35 -2.28
C GLU A 417 -32.08 -7.83 -3.73
N HIS A 418 -31.13 -8.66 -4.14
CA HIS A 418 -31.05 -9.18 -5.51
C HIS A 418 -31.42 -10.66 -5.63
N ASN A 419 -32.10 -11.23 -4.61
CA ASN A 419 -32.67 -12.57 -4.72
C ASN A 419 -33.69 -12.64 -5.87
N GLY A 420 -33.52 -13.58 -6.80
CA GLY A 420 -34.41 -13.74 -7.95
C GLY A 420 -34.21 -12.70 -9.08
N ASP A 421 -33.15 -11.87 -9.01
CA ASP A 421 -32.79 -10.96 -10.10
C ASP A 421 -32.44 -11.77 -11.36
N LYS A 422 -33.28 -11.65 -12.40
CA LYS A 422 -33.10 -12.36 -13.68
C LYS A 422 -31.85 -11.94 -14.44
N SER A 423 -31.28 -10.76 -14.14
CA SER A 423 -30.01 -10.32 -14.74
C SER A 423 -28.81 -11.19 -14.32
N LEU A 424 -28.96 -11.92 -13.20
CA LEU A 424 -27.96 -12.87 -12.72
C LEU A 424 -27.91 -14.16 -13.54
N ALA A 425 -29.03 -14.51 -14.22
CA ALA A 425 -29.10 -15.63 -15.17
C ALA A 425 -28.55 -15.24 -16.54
N ARG A 426 -27.33 -14.73 -16.58
CA ARG A 426 -26.63 -14.33 -17.84
C ARG A 426 -26.44 -15.56 -18.74
N SER A 427 -26.60 -15.41 -20.05
CA SER A 427 -26.20 -16.46 -21.00
C SER A 427 -24.74 -16.85 -20.78
N PRO A 428 -24.38 -18.14 -20.94
CA PRO A 428 -23.00 -18.60 -20.73
C PRO A 428 -22.03 -17.65 -21.40
N ALA A 429 -20.97 -17.28 -20.70
CA ALA A 429 -19.92 -16.46 -21.23
C ALA A 429 -19.42 -17.10 -22.53
N ARG A 430 -19.32 -16.30 -23.61
CA ARG A 430 -18.60 -16.75 -24.81
C ARG A 430 -17.25 -17.28 -24.34
N PRO A 431 -16.81 -18.45 -24.85
CA PRO A 431 -15.44 -18.88 -24.64
C PRO A 431 -14.53 -17.68 -24.94
N VAL A 432 -13.64 -17.35 -24.03
CA VAL A 432 -12.69 -16.25 -24.23
C VAL A 432 -11.85 -16.67 -25.43
N GLN A 433 -12.24 -16.20 -26.62
CA GLN A 433 -11.40 -16.40 -27.79
C GLN A 433 -10.11 -15.65 -27.49
N ALA A 434 -8.99 -16.37 -27.50
CA ALA A 434 -7.69 -15.76 -27.49
C ALA A 434 -7.65 -14.75 -28.64
N THR A 435 -7.78 -13.48 -28.34
CA THR A 435 -7.69 -12.44 -29.34
C THR A 435 -6.25 -12.45 -29.84
N THR A 436 -6.06 -12.98 -31.04
CA THR A 436 -4.83 -12.70 -31.79
C THR A 436 -4.73 -11.20 -31.90
N THR A 437 -3.83 -10.62 -31.15
CA THR A 437 -3.58 -9.18 -31.08
C THR A 437 -3.15 -8.73 -32.46
N THR A 438 -4.08 -8.15 -33.24
CA THR A 438 -3.76 -7.46 -34.49
C THR A 438 -3.06 -6.15 -34.13
N ALA A 439 -1.79 -6.07 -34.58
CA ALA A 439 -0.93 -4.89 -34.53
C ALA A 439 -0.10 -4.61 -33.26
N ARG A 440 0.39 -5.63 -32.59
CA ARG A 440 1.73 -5.45 -31.98
C ARG A 440 2.72 -5.22 -33.12
N VAL A 441 3.49 -4.10 -33.08
CA VAL A 441 4.80 -4.10 -33.73
C VAL A 441 5.46 -5.41 -33.26
N PRO A 442 5.87 -6.33 -34.17
CA PRO A 442 6.30 -7.63 -33.74
C PRO A 442 7.51 -7.41 -32.79
N ALA A 443 7.28 -7.49 -31.49
CA ALA A 443 8.33 -7.91 -30.61
C ALA A 443 8.80 -9.21 -31.24
N GLN A 444 10.04 -9.27 -31.71
CA GLN A 444 10.63 -10.48 -32.26
C GLN A 444 10.11 -11.64 -31.41
N ALA A 445 9.40 -12.60 -32.04
CA ALA A 445 8.73 -13.68 -31.35
C ALA A 445 9.80 -14.40 -30.49
N ARG A 446 9.94 -13.92 -29.24
CA ARG A 446 10.79 -14.58 -28.26
C ARG A 446 10.02 -15.79 -27.77
N ALA A 447 10.71 -16.92 -27.71
CA ALA A 447 10.17 -18.07 -26.99
C ALA A 447 9.68 -17.64 -25.60
N PRO A 448 8.53 -18.18 -25.11
CA PRO A 448 8.04 -17.83 -23.79
C PRO A 448 9.14 -17.97 -22.75
N ALA A 449 9.53 -16.86 -22.12
CA ALA A 449 10.48 -16.90 -21.01
C ALA A 449 9.78 -17.52 -19.81
N LEU A 450 10.30 -18.65 -19.34
CA LEU A 450 9.89 -19.20 -18.06
C LEU A 450 10.62 -18.45 -16.94
N SER A 451 9.92 -18.19 -15.85
CA SER A 451 10.55 -17.69 -14.62
C SER A 451 11.52 -18.74 -14.05
N ALA A 452 12.37 -18.36 -13.11
CA ALA A 452 13.19 -19.29 -12.34
C ALA A 452 12.35 -20.38 -11.61
N ARG A 453 11.03 -20.19 -11.51
CA ARG A 453 10.08 -21.17 -10.98
C ARG A 453 9.57 -22.17 -12.06
N GLY A 454 10.08 -22.13 -13.29
CA GLY A 454 9.74 -23.04 -14.39
C GLY A 454 8.35 -22.82 -14.98
N LYS A 455 7.70 -21.70 -14.72
CA LYS A 455 6.35 -21.35 -15.21
C LYS A 455 6.35 -20.01 -15.94
N PRO A 456 5.38 -19.74 -16.83
CA PRO A 456 5.27 -18.49 -17.56
C PRO A 456 4.94 -17.32 -16.63
N PHE A 457 5.19 -16.10 -17.12
CA PHE A 457 4.76 -14.88 -16.45
C PHE A 457 3.43 -14.36 -17.04
N PRO A 458 2.56 -13.73 -16.23
CA PRO A 458 1.28 -13.18 -16.73
C PRO A 458 1.45 -11.95 -17.63
N LEU A 459 2.54 -11.17 -17.46
CA LEU A 459 2.83 -9.96 -18.23
C LEU A 459 3.95 -10.13 -19.27
N GLN A 460 4.18 -11.36 -19.70
CA GLN A 460 5.21 -11.61 -20.70
C GLN A 460 5.03 -10.77 -21.96
N GLY A 461 6.10 -10.10 -22.39
CA GLY A 461 6.13 -9.24 -23.56
C GLY A 461 5.65 -7.80 -23.31
N VAL A 462 5.17 -7.46 -22.12
CA VAL A 462 4.89 -6.08 -21.72
C VAL A 462 6.21 -5.36 -21.41
N ARG A 463 6.40 -4.17 -21.97
CA ARG A 463 7.59 -3.36 -21.74
C ARG A 463 7.25 -2.01 -21.11
N ILE A 464 8.05 -1.60 -20.12
CA ILE A 464 7.88 -0.36 -19.38
C ILE A 464 9.10 0.53 -19.58
N PHE A 465 8.90 1.77 -20.05
CA PHE A 465 9.91 2.82 -19.99
C PHE A 465 9.75 3.55 -18.66
N ASP A 466 10.69 3.35 -17.74
CA ASP A 466 10.50 3.53 -16.31
C ASP A 466 11.27 4.74 -15.79
N PHE A 467 10.57 5.88 -15.62
CA PHE A 467 11.01 7.07 -14.90
C PHE A 467 10.50 7.08 -13.44
N SER A 468 10.14 5.91 -12.91
CA SER A 468 9.79 5.83 -11.50
C SER A 468 10.98 6.25 -10.62
N TRP A 469 10.67 6.81 -9.46
CA TRP A 469 11.71 7.32 -8.60
C TRP A 469 11.41 7.05 -7.13
N PHE A 470 12.43 6.76 -6.35
CA PHE A 470 12.44 6.47 -4.93
C PHE A 470 11.59 5.26 -4.56
N LEU A 471 10.34 5.40 -4.05
CA LEU A 471 9.64 4.26 -3.49
C LEU A 471 8.28 3.99 -4.14
N ALA A 472 7.31 4.88 -4.09
CA ALA A 472 5.94 4.59 -4.48
C ALA A 472 5.81 4.09 -5.94
N SER A 473 6.23 4.88 -6.91
CA SER A 473 6.18 4.48 -8.33
C SER A 473 7.17 3.35 -8.66
N ALA A 474 8.38 3.35 -8.05
CA ALA A 474 9.35 2.28 -8.24
C ALA A 474 8.88 0.95 -7.63
N GLY A 475 8.17 0.99 -6.51
CA GLY A 475 7.48 -0.16 -5.93
C GLY A 475 6.39 -0.69 -6.85
N GLY A 476 5.61 0.20 -7.48
CA GLY A 476 4.58 -0.18 -8.45
C GLY A 476 5.16 -0.90 -9.66
N THR A 477 6.18 -0.35 -10.29
CA THR A 477 6.85 -0.99 -11.43
C THR A 477 7.59 -2.28 -11.02
N ARG A 478 8.06 -2.40 -9.77
CA ARG A 478 8.60 -3.65 -9.22
C ARG A 478 7.58 -4.78 -9.28
N PHE A 479 6.33 -4.55 -8.86
CA PHE A 479 5.29 -5.59 -8.91
C PHE A 479 5.01 -6.02 -10.34
N LEU A 480 4.91 -5.05 -11.28
CA LEU A 480 4.75 -5.37 -12.69
C LEU A 480 5.93 -6.20 -13.22
N ASN A 481 7.14 -5.89 -12.78
CA ASN A 481 8.35 -6.60 -13.16
C ASN A 481 8.39 -8.03 -12.59
N SER A 482 7.97 -8.21 -11.32
CA SER A 482 7.84 -9.55 -10.71
C SER A 482 6.78 -10.41 -11.40
N LEU A 483 5.80 -9.77 -12.03
CA LEU A 483 4.77 -10.42 -12.86
C LEU A 483 5.18 -10.58 -14.32
N GLY A 484 6.42 -10.20 -14.69
CA GLY A 484 7.03 -10.50 -15.99
C GLY A 484 7.05 -9.37 -17.00
N ALA A 485 6.72 -8.13 -16.63
CA ALA A 485 7.00 -6.98 -17.47
C ALA A 485 8.53 -6.73 -17.55
N GLU A 486 9.04 -6.25 -18.68
CA GLU A 486 10.43 -5.86 -18.86
C GLU A 486 10.57 -4.34 -18.71
N SER A 487 11.16 -3.88 -17.59
CA SER A 487 11.32 -2.46 -17.30
C SER A 487 12.71 -1.95 -17.65
N ILE A 488 12.79 -0.79 -18.33
CA ILE A 488 14.00 0.00 -18.52
C ILE A 488 13.98 1.14 -17.50
N LYS A 489 14.69 0.99 -16.40
CA LYS A 489 14.88 2.04 -15.38
C LYS A 489 15.83 3.11 -15.91
N VAL A 490 15.30 4.33 -16.12
CA VAL A 490 16.10 5.44 -16.67
C VAL A 490 16.57 6.36 -15.56
N GLU A 491 17.87 6.64 -15.53
CA GLU A 491 18.52 7.52 -14.57
C GLU A 491 19.50 8.48 -15.27
N TRP A 492 19.86 9.57 -14.60
CA TRP A 492 20.93 10.46 -15.03
C TRP A 492 21.80 10.91 -13.86
N LYS A 493 23.12 10.99 -14.06
CA LYS A 493 24.12 11.24 -13.01
C LYS A 493 23.88 12.49 -12.17
N GLU A 494 23.27 13.54 -12.74
CA GLU A 494 22.94 14.75 -12.02
C GLU A 494 21.71 14.61 -11.11
N ASN A 495 20.87 13.61 -11.36
CA ASN A 495 19.70 13.31 -10.57
C ASN A 495 19.39 11.79 -10.58
N PRO A 496 20.31 10.93 -10.08
CA PRO A 496 20.09 9.50 -9.99
C PRO A 496 18.97 9.21 -9.00
N ASP A 497 18.38 7.99 -9.04
CA ASP A 497 17.44 7.55 -8.02
C ASP A 497 18.15 7.46 -6.65
N THR A 498 17.34 7.45 -5.57
CA THR A 498 17.90 7.25 -4.22
C THR A 498 18.38 5.82 -4.07
N ARG A 499 19.68 5.65 -4.13
CA ARG A 499 20.38 4.36 -4.03
C ARG A 499 20.94 4.07 -2.65
N LEU A 500 20.81 5.03 -1.70
CA LEU A 500 21.49 5.04 -0.41
C LEU A 500 20.63 4.49 0.76
N GLY A 501 19.63 3.68 0.50
CA GLY A 501 18.82 3.07 1.57
C GLY A 501 19.25 1.64 1.90
N ALA A 502 19.33 1.30 3.19
CA ALA A 502 19.67 -0.05 3.68
C ALA A 502 20.93 -0.62 2.97
N MET A 503 22.03 0.13 3.00
CA MET A 503 23.26 -0.21 2.28
C MET A 503 23.81 -1.59 2.69
N ALA A 504 24.47 -2.27 1.78
CA ALA A 504 25.15 -3.53 2.07
C ALA A 504 26.19 -3.35 3.20
N PRO A 505 26.44 -4.38 4.01
CA PRO A 505 27.40 -4.31 5.10
C PRO A 505 28.84 -4.37 4.61
N VAL A 506 29.74 -3.76 5.36
CA VAL A 506 31.17 -3.95 5.18
C VAL A 506 31.52 -5.44 5.36
N GLY A 507 32.25 -6.03 4.42
CA GLY A 507 32.54 -7.46 4.38
C GLY A 507 31.45 -8.33 3.73
N GLY A 508 30.37 -7.71 3.23
CA GLY A 508 29.33 -8.37 2.43
C GLY A 508 28.50 -9.40 3.19
N ARG A 509 27.86 -10.30 2.44
CA ARG A 509 26.94 -11.28 2.98
C ARG A 509 27.59 -12.27 3.95
N GLU A 510 28.81 -12.70 3.68
CA GLU A 510 29.50 -13.66 4.55
C GLU A 510 29.74 -13.07 5.96
N ALA A 511 30.17 -11.82 6.04
CA ALA A 511 30.31 -11.10 7.30
C ALA A 511 28.94 -10.93 7.99
N ARG A 512 27.87 -10.61 7.21
CA ARG A 512 26.52 -10.46 7.72
C ARG A 512 26.01 -11.75 8.40
N MET A 513 26.26 -12.91 7.79
CA MET A 513 25.82 -14.21 8.34
C MET A 513 26.50 -14.54 9.67
N LYS A 514 27.70 -14.03 9.91
CA LYS A 514 28.45 -14.22 11.17
C LYS A 514 28.17 -13.13 12.21
N ALA A 515 27.50 -12.05 11.83
CA ALA A 515 27.27 -10.91 12.72
C ALA A 515 26.24 -11.22 13.81
N THR A 516 26.49 -10.75 15.01
CA THR A 516 25.59 -10.85 16.17
C THR A 516 24.89 -9.55 16.52
N GLY A 517 25.24 -8.44 15.87
CA GLY A 517 24.68 -7.10 16.09
C GLY A 517 24.74 -6.24 14.82
N PRO A 518 24.36 -4.95 14.94
CA PRO A 518 24.35 -4.01 13.82
C PRO A 518 25.71 -3.84 13.17
N MET A 519 25.74 -3.76 11.82
CA MET A 519 26.96 -3.66 11.03
C MET A 519 27.10 -2.28 10.37
N GLN A 520 28.35 -1.88 10.13
CA GLN A 520 28.66 -0.72 9.32
C GLN A 520 28.32 -0.96 7.85
N ALA A 521 27.82 0.07 7.20
CA ALA A 521 27.44 0.07 5.79
C ALA A 521 28.62 0.48 4.89
N VAL A 522 28.61 -0.04 3.66
CA VAL A 522 29.44 0.50 2.57
C VAL A 522 28.85 1.83 2.06
N THR A 523 29.68 2.61 1.33
CA THR A 523 29.24 3.89 0.74
C THR A 523 28.97 3.81 -0.77
N ASP A 524 29.18 2.63 -1.38
CA ASP A 524 28.95 2.41 -2.81
C ASP A 524 27.45 2.43 -3.14
N SER A 525 26.99 3.42 -3.90
CA SER A 525 25.58 3.62 -4.26
C SER A 525 24.96 2.45 -5.07
N ASP A 526 25.76 1.62 -5.74
CA ASP A 526 25.28 0.43 -6.44
C ASP A 526 25.06 -0.78 -5.49
N MET A 527 25.33 -0.61 -4.20
CA MET A 527 25.18 -1.63 -3.18
C MET A 527 24.05 -1.29 -2.17
N GLY A 528 23.08 -0.50 -2.57
CA GLY A 528 21.90 -0.17 -1.76
C GLY A 528 20.89 -1.32 -1.71
N GLY A 529 20.62 -1.86 -0.52
CA GLY A 529 19.68 -2.98 -0.33
C GLY A 529 18.24 -2.59 -0.59
N GLN A 530 17.84 -1.38 -0.19
CA GLN A 530 16.50 -0.87 -0.48
C GLN A 530 16.30 -0.64 -1.99
N PHE A 531 17.32 -0.13 -2.69
CA PHE A 531 17.29 -0.01 -4.15
C PHE A 531 17.21 -1.39 -4.81
N ASN A 532 18.00 -2.37 -4.32
CA ASN A 532 17.96 -3.74 -4.80
C ASN A 532 16.56 -4.37 -4.64
N ASN A 533 15.90 -4.16 -3.51
CA ASN A 533 14.54 -4.67 -3.28
C ASN A 533 13.51 -4.05 -4.24
N LYS A 534 13.61 -2.76 -4.56
CA LYS A 534 12.63 -2.04 -5.41
C LYS A 534 12.86 -2.21 -6.92
N ASN A 535 14.09 -2.49 -7.34
CA ASN A 535 14.46 -2.49 -8.74
C ASN A 535 15.02 -3.84 -9.23
N ALA A 536 14.86 -4.90 -8.42
CA ALA A 536 15.25 -6.25 -8.85
C ALA A 536 14.56 -6.63 -10.17
N GLY A 537 15.28 -7.28 -11.07
CA GLY A 537 14.79 -7.72 -12.36
C GLY A 537 14.60 -6.63 -13.41
N LYS A 538 14.93 -5.37 -13.11
CA LYS A 538 14.88 -4.25 -14.09
C LYS A 538 16.21 -4.11 -14.84
N ARG A 539 16.15 -3.55 -16.06
CA ARG A 539 17.34 -3.08 -16.78
C ARG A 539 17.65 -1.64 -16.40
N GLY A 540 18.92 -1.31 -16.20
CA GLY A 540 19.38 0.02 -15.85
C GLY A 540 19.96 0.78 -17.03
N MET A 541 19.43 1.96 -17.33
CA MET A 541 19.92 2.83 -18.38
C MET A 541 20.23 4.22 -17.83
N SER A 542 21.47 4.69 -18.03
CA SER A 542 21.80 6.10 -17.85
C SER A 542 21.50 6.84 -19.16
N LEU A 543 20.68 7.89 -19.09
CA LEU A 543 20.28 8.64 -20.29
C LEU A 543 19.98 10.11 -19.94
N ASN A 544 20.73 11.02 -20.58
CA ASN A 544 20.51 12.45 -20.48
C ASN A 544 19.39 12.90 -21.45
N ILE A 545 18.14 12.87 -20.98
CA ILE A 545 17.00 13.31 -21.79
C ILE A 545 16.93 14.83 -22.00
N ARG A 546 17.79 15.64 -21.35
CA ARG A 546 17.96 17.06 -21.66
C ARG A 546 18.82 17.27 -22.91
N HIS A 547 19.64 16.30 -23.27
CA HIS A 547 20.41 16.33 -24.50
C HIS A 547 19.53 15.92 -25.69
N PRO A 548 19.56 16.62 -26.85
CA PRO A 548 18.70 16.31 -28.00
C PRO A 548 18.79 14.85 -28.48
N LYS A 549 20.02 14.28 -28.53
CA LYS A 549 20.22 12.86 -28.87
C LYS A 549 19.64 11.92 -27.82
N GLY A 550 19.76 12.26 -26.53
CA GLY A 550 19.16 11.48 -25.44
C GLY A 550 17.64 11.49 -25.51
N LEU A 551 17.04 12.62 -25.79
CA LEU A 551 15.60 12.73 -26.01
C LEU A 551 15.12 11.92 -27.22
N ALA A 552 15.88 11.90 -28.31
CA ALA A 552 15.58 11.09 -29.48
C ALA A 552 15.61 9.58 -29.14
N ILE A 553 16.66 9.11 -28.44
CA ILE A 553 16.77 7.73 -27.95
C ILE A 553 15.60 7.37 -27.05
N ALA A 554 15.22 8.26 -26.11
CA ALA A 554 14.05 8.06 -25.26
C ALA A 554 12.76 7.85 -26.07
N LYS A 555 12.54 8.67 -27.10
CA LYS A 555 11.36 8.55 -27.97
C LYS A 555 11.35 7.24 -28.77
N ASP A 556 12.50 6.76 -29.22
CA ASP A 556 12.61 5.46 -29.90
C ASP A 556 12.29 4.29 -28.96
N LEU A 557 12.78 4.32 -27.70
CA LEU A 557 12.46 3.32 -26.67
C LEU A 557 10.99 3.38 -26.26
N ILE A 558 10.38 4.58 -26.15
CA ILE A 558 8.96 4.75 -25.85
C ILE A 558 8.09 4.14 -26.96
N ARG A 559 8.48 4.27 -28.24
CA ARG A 559 7.76 3.63 -29.36
C ARG A 559 7.68 2.11 -29.21
N MET A 560 8.65 1.50 -28.54
CA MET A 560 8.73 0.08 -28.27
C MET A 560 8.12 -0.34 -26.94
N SER A 561 7.63 0.61 -26.13
CA SER A 561 7.13 0.38 -24.77
C SER A 561 5.62 0.45 -24.69
N ASP A 562 5.01 -0.38 -23.85
CA ASP A 562 3.56 -0.42 -23.62
C ASP A 562 3.12 0.61 -22.58
N ILE A 563 4.01 0.86 -21.62
CA ILE A 563 3.76 1.76 -20.49
C ILE A 563 4.93 2.74 -20.37
N VAL A 564 4.62 4.01 -20.13
CA VAL A 564 5.55 4.98 -19.56
C VAL A 564 5.16 5.21 -18.10
N ALA A 565 6.08 4.93 -17.20
CA ALA A 565 5.93 5.08 -15.75
C ALA A 565 6.66 6.34 -15.26
N GLU A 566 6.01 7.22 -14.51
CA GLU A 566 6.60 8.43 -13.96
C GLU A 566 6.32 8.59 -12.47
N GLY A 567 7.35 9.00 -11.70
CA GLY A 567 7.26 9.34 -10.29
C GLY A 567 7.86 10.70 -9.94
N PHE A 568 8.02 11.57 -10.93
CA PHE A 568 8.54 12.93 -10.71
C PHE A 568 7.43 13.90 -10.26
N SER A 569 7.84 15.07 -9.80
CA SER A 569 6.88 16.15 -9.56
C SER A 569 6.14 16.51 -10.86
N PRO A 570 4.84 16.81 -10.80
CA PRO A 570 4.01 17.07 -11.97
C PRO A 570 4.62 18.10 -12.94
N GLY A 571 4.50 17.81 -14.23
CA GLY A 571 5.02 18.66 -15.30
C GLY A 571 6.51 18.49 -15.62
N VAL A 572 7.26 17.65 -14.91
CA VAL A 572 8.70 17.43 -15.18
C VAL A 572 8.89 16.79 -16.55
N LEU A 573 8.27 15.66 -16.85
CA LEU A 573 8.39 15.02 -18.16
C LEU A 573 7.84 15.91 -19.29
N GLN A 574 6.77 16.66 -19.04
CA GLN A 574 6.22 17.60 -20.01
C GLN A 574 7.25 18.68 -20.41
N ARG A 575 7.94 19.28 -19.41
CA ARG A 575 9.02 20.26 -19.67
C ARG A 575 10.24 19.65 -20.36
N LEU A 576 10.46 18.36 -20.21
CA LEU A 576 11.52 17.60 -20.88
C LEU A 576 11.11 17.10 -22.29
N GLY A 577 9.91 17.47 -22.79
CA GLY A 577 9.44 17.11 -24.14
C GLY A 577 8.83 15.72 -24.24
N LEU A 578 8.37 15.14 -23.12
CA LEU A 578 7.72 13.83 -23.02
C LEU A 578 6.36 13.92 -22.30
N GLY A 579 5.60 15.01 -22.52
CA GLY A 579 4.20 15.12 -22.07
C GLY A 579 3.29 14.10 -22.75
N TYR A 580 2.10 13.84 -22.20
CA TYR A 580 1.18 12.80 -22.70
C TYR A 580 0.84 12.96 -24.17
N ASP A 581 0.62 14.19 -24.66
CA ASP A 581 0.34 14.44 -26.09
C ASP A 581 1.48 13.98 -26.99
N VAL A 582 2.73 14.21 -26.57
CA VAL A 582 3.93 13.73 -27.27
C VAL A 582 4.00 12.20 -27.20
N LEU A 583 3.79 11.60 -26.03
CA LEU A 583 3.78 10.15 -25.86
C LEU A 583 2.73 9.49 -26.79
N LYS A 584 1.50 10.04 -26.82
CA LYS A 584 0.41 9.56 -27.67
C LYS A 584 0.72 9.74 -29.16
N SER A 585 1.45 10.79 -29.54
CA SER A 585 1.88 10.96 -30.94
C SER A 585 2.95 9.95 -31.37
N ILE A 586 3.80 9.48 -30.45
CA ILE A 586 4.83 8.46 -30.70
C ILE A 586 4.19 7.07 -30.79
N ARG A 587 3.26 6.78 -29.86
CA ARG A 587 2.53 5.51 -29.77
C ARG A 587 1.07 5.77 -29.36
N PRO A 588 0.11 5.67 -30.29
CA PRO A 588 -1.29 6.05 -30.04
C PRO A 588 -1.99 5.28 -28.93
N ASP A 589 -1.59 4.03 -28.69
CA ASP A 589 -2.13 3.15 -27.65
C ASP A 589 -1.28 3.13 -26.36
N ILE A 590 -0.39 4.11 -26.17
CA ILE A 590 0.50 4.18 -25.00
C ILE A 590 -0.30 4.36 -23.71
N ILE A 591 0.10 3.64 -22.68
CA ILE A 591 -0.37 3.83 -21.33
C ILE A 591 0.64 4.71 -20.60
N TYR A 592 0.20 5.83 -20.05
CA TYR A 592 1.03 6.71 -19.23
C TYR A 592 0.51 6.74 -17.82
N VAL A 593 1.28 6.20 -16.87
CA VAL A 593 0.94 6.24 -15.44
C VAL A 593 1.86 7.23 -14.75
N GLN A 594 1.29 8.37 -14.39
CA GLN A 594 1.97 9.42 -13.63
C GLN A 594 1.54 9.35 -12.18
N GLN A 595 2.50 9.18 -11.26
CA GLN A 595 2.20 9.18 -9.83
C GLN A 595 2.84 10.36 -9.12
N ALA A 596 2.02 11.10 -8.40
CA ALA A 596 2.46 12.17 -7.51
C ALA A 596 1.68 12.06 -6.18
N GLY A 597 2.21 12.66 -5.12
CA GLY A 597 1.55 12.58 -3.82
C GLY A 597 0.12 13.11 -3.84
N MET A 598 -0.07 14.32 -4.40
CA MET A 598 -1.39 14.97 -4.51
C MET A 598 -2.08 14.72 -5.86
N GLY A 599 -1.46 13.98 -6.80
CA GLY A 599 -1.84 13.94 -8.19
C GLY A 599 -1.30 15.13 -8.97
N ALA A 600 -1.42 15.11 -10.30
CA ALA A 600 -0.94 16.19 -11.18
C ALA A 600 -1.98 17.29 -11.37
N ILE A 601 -3.26 16.96 -11.23
CA ILE A 601 -4.40 17.85 -11.46
C ILE A 601 -5.00 18.30 -10.13
N GLY A 602 -5.53 19.53 -10.10
CA GLY A 602 -6.19 20.11 -8.93
C GLY A 602 -5.35 21.17 -8.23
N LYS A 603 -5.91 21.74 -7.17
CA LYS A 603 -5.38 22.90 -6.44
C LYS A 603 -3.97 22.70 -5.89
N TYR A 604 -3.67 21.46 -5.44
CA TYR A 604 -2.39 21.07 -4.84
C TYR A 604 -1.51 20.21 -5.74
N GLY A 605 -1.78 20.13 -7.04
CA GLY A 605 -1.01 19.30 -7.98
C GLY A 605 0.50 19.63 -8.02
N ARG A 606 0.90 20.85 -7.62
CA ARG A 606 2.30 21.25 -7.49
C ARG A 606 2.93 20.94 -6.14
N PHE A 607 2.14 20.58 -5.13
CA PHE A 607 2.64 20.31 -3.79
C PHE A 607 3.42 18.99 -3.75
N ARG A 608 4.44 19.00 -2.94
CA ARG A 608 5.40 17.89 -2.86
C ARG A 608 5.12 17.07 -1.62
N THR A 609 5.21 15.78 -1.75
CA THR A 609 5.05 14.85 -0.63
C THR A 609 6.15 13.80 -0.62
N VAL A 610 6.31 13.21 0.55
CA VAL A 610 6.92 11.90 0.82
C VAL A 610 5.90 11.11 1.64
N GLY A 611 6.10 9.82 1.84
CA GLY A 611 5.14 8.96 2.54
C GLY A 611 4.56 9.55 3.83
N PRO A 612 5.37 10.02 4.81
CA PRO A 612 4.86 10.62 6.06
C PRO A 612 4.04 11.91 5.86
N VAL A 613 4.42 12.74 4.89
CA VAL A 613 3.67 13.95 4.53
C VAL A 613 2.31 13.60 3.94
N ALA A 614 2.28 12.61 3.03
CA ALA A 614 1.03 12.08 2.49
C ALA A 614 0.16 11.46 3.59
N ALA A 615 0.73 10.68 4.52
CA ALA A 615 0.02 10.09 5.65
C ALA A 615 -0.66 11.14 6.54
N SER A 616 -0.05 12.31 6.68
CA SER A 616 -0.64 13.43 7.42
C SER A 616 -1.83 14.04 6.68
N PHE A 617 -1.71 14.26 5.36
CA PHE A 617 -2.82 14.76 4.55
C PHE A 617 -4.03 13.84 4.53
N VAL A 618 -3.83 12.54 4.43
CA VAL A 618 -4.95 11.58 4.32
C VAL A 618 -5.66 11.32 5.66
N GLY A 619 -5.02 11.62 6.77
CA GLY A 619 -5.54 11.38 8.11
C GLY A 619 -4.98 10.13 8.80
N SER A 620 -4.20 9.30 8.11
CA SER A 620 -3.70 8.05 8.69
C SER A 620 -2.69 8.28 9.83
N THR A 621 -1.97 9.42 9.84
CA THR A 621 -1.14 9.82 10.99
C THR A 621 -2.01 10.10 12.23
N GLU A 622 -3.14 10.81 12.08
CA GLU A 622 -4.08 11.07 13.18
C GLU A 622 -4.80 9.81 13.64
N MET A 623 -4.93 8.81 12.77
CA MET A 623 -5.57 7.52 13.12
C MET A 623 -4.64 6.56 13.86
N SER A 624 -3.48 7.01 14.32
CA SER A 624 -2.50 6.22 15.05
C SER A 624 -2.11 6.92 16.35
N GLY A 625 -2.29 6.26 17.48
CA GLY A 625 -1.84 6.79 18.78
C GLY A 625 -2.83 6.61 19.93
N LEU A 626 -2.33 6.88 21.12
CA LEU A 626 -3.13 6.94 22.34
C LEU A 626 -4.11 8.11 22.29
N PRO A 627 -5.22 8.07 23.05
CA PRO A 627 -6.16 9.19 23.16
C PRO A 627 -5.50 10.50 23.54
N ASP A 628 -6.15 11.63 23.17
CA ASP A 628 -5.73 12.96 23.60
C ASP A 628 -5.55 13.01 25.13
N PRO A 629 -4.52 13.73 25.62
CA PRO A 629 -3.64 14.69 24.94
C PRO A 629 -2.34 14.10 24.38
N ALA A 630 -2.21 12.78 24.25
CA ALA A 630 -1.03 12.18 23.63
C ALA A 630 -0.89 12.63 22.17
N PRO A 631 0.33 12.80 21.63
CA PRO A 631 0.52 13.07 20.20
C PRO A 631 0.11 11.86 19.35
N PRO A 632 -0.16 12.04 18.05
CA PRO A 632 -0.21 10.93 17.11
C PRO A 632 1.08 10.09 17.16
N ALA A 633 0.95 8.78 17.17
CA ALA A 633 2.13 7.90 17.12
C ALA A 633 2.80 7.93 15.74
N GLY A 634 2.02 8.13 14.69
CA GLY A 634 2.50 8.16 13.31
C GLY A 634 2.91 6.78 12.80
N TRP A 635 3.55 6.77 11.63
CA TRP A 635 4.06 5.60 10.96
C TRP A 635 5.59 5.68 10.89
N GLY A 636 6.29 4.71 11.50
CA GLY A 636 7.75 4.69 11.53
C GLY A 636 8.39 4.21 10.22
N TYR A 637 7.59 3.86 9.21
CA TYR A 637 8.04 3.40 7.90
C TYR A 637 7.16 3.96 6.77
N SER A 638 7.54 3.73 5.52
CA SER A 638 6.93 4.31 4.31
C SER A 638 5.58 3.68 3.94
N TYR A 639 4.61 3.63 4.86
CA TYR A 639 3.30 2.99 4.66
C TYR A 639 2.57 3.50 3.40
N LEU A 640 2.38 4.82 3.29
CA LEU A 640 1.63 5.42 2.17
C LEU A 640 2.35 5.26 0.83
N ASP A 641 3.67 5.14 0.82
CA ASP A 641 4.42 4.87 -0.41
C ASP A 641 4.08 3.48 -0.95
N TRP A 642 3.92 2.48 -0.09
CA TRP A 642 3.51 1.13 -0.51
C TRP A 642 2.04 1.08 -0.93
N ILE A 643 1.15 1.78 -0.23
CA ILE A 643 -0.25 1.92 -0.67
C ILE A 643 -0.32 2.59 -2.05
N GLY A 644 0.48 3.63 -2.28
CA GLY A 644 0.65 4.24 -3.60
C GLY A 644 1.21 3.28 -4.64
N ALA A 645 2.17 2.42 -4.27
CA ALA A 645 2.74 1.41 -5.16
C ALA A 645 1.71 0.37 -5.62
N TYR A 646 0.85 -0.10 -4.71
CA TYR A 646 -0.25 -1.02 -5.08
C TYR A 646 -1.24 -0.32 -6.02
N GLY A 647 -1.62 0.93 -5.71
CA GLY A 647 -2.48 1.75 -6.58
C GLY A 647 -1.88 1.96 -7.97
N PHE A 648 -0.57 2.24 -8.07
CA PHE A 648 0.14 2.37 -9.33
C PHE A 648 0.11 1.08 -10.17
N ALA A 649 0.46 -0.06 -9.54
CA ALA A 649 0.45 -1.35 -10.23
C ALA A 649 -0.94 -1.72 -10.72
N LEU A 650 -1.96 -1.52 -9.88
CA LEU A 650 -3.35 -1.78 -10.22
C LEU A 650 -3.84 -0.89 -11.38
N ALA A 651 -3.49 0.40 -11.36
CA ALA A 651 -3.81 1.35 -12.43
C ALA A 651 -3.18 0.92 -13.77
N ALA A 652 -1.89 0.54 -13.75
CA ALA A 652 -1.19 0.06 -14.94
C ALA A 652 -1.81 -1.23 -15.51
N LEU A 653 -2.11 -2.20 -14.65
CA LEU A 653 -2.71 -3.47 -15.04
C LEU A 653 -4.15 -3.29 -15.56
N GLY A 654 -4.96 -2.47 -14.88
CA GLY A 654 -6.31 -2.16 -15.33
C GLY A 654 -6.32 -1.46 -16.69
N ALA A 655 -5.39 -0.51 -16.92
CA ALA A 655 -5.23 0.15 -18.20
C ALA A 655 -4.75 -0.82 -19.30
N LEU A 656 -3.85 -1.75 -18.98
CA LEU A 656 -3.47 -2.83 -19.90
C LEU A 656 -4.68 -3.70 -20.26
N TYR A 657 -5.47 -4.09 -19.27
CA TYR A 657 -6.67 -4.89 -19.49
C TYR A 657 -7.70 -4.15 -20.36
N HIS A 658 -7.95 -2.86 -20.10
CA HIS A 658 -8.80 -2.01 -20.90
C HIS A 658 -8.28 -1.89 -22.34
N ARG A 659 -7.00 -1.61 -22.53
CA ARG A 659 -6.37 -1.53 -23.86
C ARG A 659 -6.51 -2.83 -24.65
N GLU A 660 -6.33 -3.97 -24.00
CA GLU A 660 -6.53 -5.28 -24.64
C GLU A 660 -7.99 -5.53 -25.06
N GLN A 661 -8.96 -4.83 -24.46
CA GLN A 661 -10.37 -4.90 -24.86
C GLN A 661 -10.72 -3.92 -25.99
N THR A 662 -10.18 -2.70 -25.94
CA THR A 662 -10.62 -1.56 -26.74
C THR A 662 -9.60 -1.09 -27.79
N GLY A 663 -8.32 -1.44 -27.61
CA GLY A 663 -7.20 -0.87 -28.38
C GLY A 663 -6.77 0.53 -27.91
N GLU A 664 -7.39 1.09 -26.88
CA GLU A 664 -7.17 2.45 -26.40
C GLU A 664 -6.20 2.53 -25.23
N GLY A 665 -5.08 3.28 -25.41
CA GLY A 665 -4.22 3.69 -24.31
C GLY A 665 -4.76 4.90 -23.56
N GLN A 666 -4.15 5.24 -22.41
CA GLN A 666 -4.63 6.34 -21.59
C GLN A 666 -3.55 6.93 -20.68
N TRP A 667 -3.77 8.17 -20.25
CA TRP A 667 -3.07 8.77 -19.13
C TRP A 667 -3.86 8.52 -17.85
N ILE A 668 -3.16 8.05 -16.83
CA ILE A 668 -3.67 7.90 -15.47
C ILE A 668 -2.89 8.85 -14.56
N ASP A 669 -3.59 9.79 -13.95
CA ASP A 669 -3.10 10.67 -12.89
C ASP A 669 -3.35 10.02 -11.54
N SER A 670 -2.37 9.22 -11.07
CA SER A 670 -2.43 8.48 -9.82
C SER A 670 -1.96 9.34 -8.65
N SER A 671 -2.80 9.46 -7.62
CA SER A 671 -2.47 10.17 -6.39
C SER A 671 -2.24 9.18 -5.24
N GLN A 672 -1.07 9.30 -4.61
CA GLN A 672 -0.75 8.52 -3.41
C GLN A 672 -1.73 8.84 -2.26
N CYS A 673 -2.10 10.12 -2.11
CA CYS A 673 -3.07 10.54 -1.10
C CYS A 673 -4.48 10.00 -1.37
N GLU A 674 -4.96 9.97 -2.62
CA GLU A 674 -6.27 9.38 -2.93
C GLU A 674 -6.33 7.90 -2.57
N SER A 675 -5.24 7.16 -2.83
CA SER A 675 -5.14 5.76 -2.41
C SER A 675 -5.26 5.60 -0.88
N GLY A 676 -4.68 6.52 -0.12
CA GLY A 676 -4.81 6.54 1.35
C GLY A 676 -6.19 7.02 1.84
N ILE A 677 -6.76 8.06 1.24
CA ILE A 677 -8.11 8.56 1.56
C ILE A 677 -9.15 7.46 1.35
N PHE A 678 -9.02 6.67 0.29
CA PHE A 678 -9.92 5.55 0.00
C PHE A 678 -10.00 4.54 1.16
N GLN A 679 -8.90 4.36 1.90
CA GLN A 679 -8.85 3.46 3.06
C GLN A 679 -9.53 4.05 4.32
N THR A 680 -9.78 5.36 4.37
CA THR A 680 -10.42 6.01 5.51
C THR A 680 -11.96 5.97 5.45
N ALA A 681 -12.53 5.20 4.54
CA ALA A 681 -13.95 5.21 4.19
C ALA A 681 -14.90 5.10 5.39
N THR A 682 -14.62 4.18 6.34
CA THR A 682 -15.50 3.98 7.52
C THR A 682 -15.52 5.22 8.43
N ALA A 683 -14.37 5.87 8.64
CA ALA A 683 -14.28 7.06 9.48
C ALA A 683 -14.91 8.30 8.82
N VAL A 684 -14.76 8.44 7.50
CA VAL A 684 -15.43 9.49 6.71
C VAL A 684 -16.95 9.29 6.73
N LEU A 685 -17.39 8.05 6.58
CA LEU A 685 -18.81 7.73 6.56
C LEU A 685 -19.46 7.93 7.93
N ASP A 686 -18.78 7.59 9.04
CA ASP A 686 -19.24 7.86 10.39
C ASP A 686 -19.44 9.38 10.64
N TRP A 687 -18.54 10.18 10.10
CA TRP A 687 -18.72 11.63 10.13
C TRP A 687 -19.90 12.08 9.25
N SER A 688 -20.00 11.58 8.02
CA SER A 688 -21.07 11.97 7.09
C SER A 688 -22.46 11.56 7.58
N ALA A 689 -22.57 10.39 8.21
CA ALA A 689 -23.83 9.81 8.65
C ALA A 689 -24.24 10.23 10.07
N ASN A 690 -23.29 10.27 11.00
CA ASN A 690 -23.53 10.50 12.43
C ASN A 690 -22.94 11.83 12.94
N GLY A 691 -22.20 12.60 12.13
CA GLY A 691 -21.50 13.81 12.57
C GLY A 691 -20.29 13.51 13.48
N ARG A 692 -19.89 12.26 13.63
CA ARG A 692 -18.83 11.87 14.56
C ARG A 692 -17.45 12.11 13.96
N VAL A 693 -16.71 13.01 14.60
CA VAL A 693 -15.32 13.31 14.24
C VAL A 693 -14.41 12.24 14.85
N TRP A 694 -13.42 11.76 14.06
CA TRP A 694 -12.44 10.78 14.51
C TRP A 694 -11.68 11.23 15.77
N SER A 695 -11.47 10.32 16.70
CA SER A 695 -10.54 10.43 17.83
C SER A 695 -9.64 9.21 17.90
N ARG A 696 -8.49 9.34 18.58
CA ARG A 696 -7.55 8.20 18.75
C ARG A 696 -8.01 7.26 19.86
N TYR A 697 -7.86 5.96 19.64
CA TYR A 697 -8.33 4.89 20.54
C TYR A 697 -7.20 4.01 21.09
N GLY A 698 -5.92 4.31 20.77
CA GLY A 698 -4.81 3.42 21.11
C GLY A 698 -4.94 2.08 20.37
N ASN A 699 -4.79 0.98 21.12
CA ASN A 699 -4.98 -0.37 20.60
C ASN A 699 -6.40 -0.93 20.81
N ARG A 700 -7.37 -0.10 21.27
CA ARG A 700 -8.77 -0.53 21.46
C ARG A 700 -9.49 -0.58 20.12
N SER A 701 -10.52 -1.42 20.05
CA SER A 701 -11.34 -1.58 18.86
C SER A 701 -12.63 -0.73 18.96
N PRO A 702 -12.71 0.42 18.27
CA PRO A 702 -13.88 1.30 18.39
C PRO A 702 -15.13 0.77 17.67
N TYR A 703 -14.94 -0.04 16.62
CA TYR A 703 -16.02 -0.43 15.72
C TYR A 703 -16.42 -1.91 15.81
N LYS A 704 -15.50 -2.79 16.18
CA LYS A 704 -15.77 -4.21 16.42
C LYS A 704 -15.46 -4.51 17.89
N PRO A 705 -16.45 -4.48 18.79
CA PRO A 705 -16.21 -4.60 20.21
C PRO A 705 -15.41 -5.84 20.58
N ALA A 706 -14.37 -5.68 21.38
CA ALA A 706 -13.51 -6.76 21.89
C ALA A 706 -12.84 -6.35 23.20
N ALA A 707 -12.74 -7.29 24.15
CA ALA A 707 -12.05 -7.09 25.43
C ALA A 707 -11.67 -8.43 26.06
N PRO A 708 -10.35 -8.68 26.39
CA PRO A 708 -9.23 -7.76 26.15
C PRO A 708 -8.99 -7.50 24.64
N HIS A 709 -8.47 -6.33 24.31
CA HIS A 709 -8.02 -5.97 22.97
C HIS A 709 -6.87 -4.96 23.08
N GLY A 710 -5.64 -5.42 22.90
CA GLY A 710 -4.47 -4.57 23.10
C GLY A 710 -3.15 -5.32 22.92
N ALA A 711 -2.05 -4.58 23.13
CA ALA A 711 -0.69 -5.14 23.22
C ALA A 711 -0.21 -5.09 24.66
N TYR A 712 0.20 -6.21 25.19
CA TYR A 712 0.55 -6.43 26.58
C TYR A 712 2.02 -6.82 26.71
N ARG A 713 2.70 -6.23 27.71
CA ARG A 713 4.12 -6.49 27.96
C ARG A 713 4.37 -7.94 28.30
N CYS A 714 5.43 -8.50 27.73
CA CYS A 714 5.95 -9.84 28.06
C CYS A 714 7.32 -9.78 28.74
N ALA A 715 7.82 -10.94 29.18
CA ALA A 715 9.17 -11.07 29.66
C ALA A 715 10.19 -10.78 28.55
N GLY A 716 11.30 -10.13 28.92
CA GLY A 716 12.34 -9.71 27.97
C GLY A 716 12.28 -8.24 27.62
N ASP A 717 13.30 -7.80 26.86
CA ASP A 717 13.43 -6.40 26.46
C ASP A 717 12.51 -6.10 25.27
N ASP A 718 11.68 -5.07 25.41
CA ASP A 718 10.67 -4.61 24.44
C ASP A 718 9.85 -5.74 23.78
N ARG A 719 9.43 -6.73 24.57
CA ARG A 719 8.60 -7.87 24.11
C ARG A 719 7.14 -7.66 24.43
N TRP A 720 6.27 -7.86 23.44
CA TRP A 720 4.84 -7.58 23.54
C TRP A 720 4.02 -8.66 22.86
N LEU A 721 2.86 -8.95 23.44
CA LEU A 721 1.88 -9.90 22.92
C LEU A 721 0.56 -9.18 22.70
N SER A 722 0.08 -9.13 21.47
CA SER A 722 -1.26 -8.63 21.14
C SER A 722 -2.29 -9.75 21.37
N ILE A 723 -3.41 -9.39 21.98
CA ILE A 723 -4.52 -10.31 22.32
C ILE A 723 -5.83 -9.62 21.95
N ALA A 724 -6.79 -10.38 21.36
CA ALA A 724 -8.12 -9.89 21.02
C ALA A 724 -9.17 -10.95 21.35
N CYS A 725 -10.16 -10.62 22.20
CA CYS A 725 -11.30 -11.48 22.48
C CYS A 725 -12.57 -10.79 22.04
N PHE A 726 -13.20 -11.33 21.00
CA PHE A 726 -14.40 -10.74 20.37
C PHE A 726 -15.72 -11.30 20.95
N ASP A 727 -15.66 -12.45 21.63
CA ASP A 727 -16.85 -13.10 22.16
C ASP A 727 -16.56 -13.81 23.51
N ASP A 728 -17.61 -14.30 24.15
CA ASP A 728 -17.51 -14.94 25.46
C ASP A 728 -16.86 -16.32 25.38
N THR A 729 -16.82 -16.97 24.21
CA THR A 729 -16.11 -18.24 24.04
C THR A 729 -14.60 -18.01 24.10
N GLN A 730 -14.11 -17.03 23.34
CA GLN A 730 -12.70 -16.61 23.37
C GLN A 730 -12.30 -16.08 24.75
N TRP A 731 -13.18 -15.31 25.40
CA TRP A 731 -12.95 -14.81 26.75
C TRP A 731 -12.79 -15.95 27.79
N ARG A 732 -13.68 -16.96 27.76
CA ARG A 732 -13.58 -18.11 28.68
C ARG A 732 -12.29 -18.91 28.42
N ALA A 733 -11.96 -19.15 27.16
CA ALA A 733 -10.73 -19.83 26.78
C ALA A 733 -9.49 -19.04 27.26
N PHE A 734 -9.50 -17.71 27.10
CA PHE A 734 -8.45 -16.83 27.61
C PHE A 734 -8.30 -16.96 29.12
N ALA A 735 -9.39 -16.88 29.89
CA ALA A 735 -9.37 -16.98 31.34
C ALA A 735 -8.90 -18.36 31.85
N ASP A 736 -9.20 -19.43 31.07
CA ASP A 736 -8.70 -20.79 31.39
C ASP A 736 -7.19 -20.89 31.16
N VAL A 737 -6.70 -20.46 30.01
CA VAL A 737 -5.29 -20.57 29.61
C VAL A 737 -4.39 -19.74 30.53
N THR A 738 -4.86 -18.58 30.95
CA THR A 738 -4.06 -17.65 31.77
C THR A 738 -4.05 -17.98 33.24
N ALA A 739 -4.80 -19.00 33.67
CA ALA A 739 -5.05 -19.33 35.10
C ALA A 739 -5.71 -18.16 35.87
N LEU A 740 -6.22 -17.14 35.18
CA LEU A 740 -7.01 -16.06 35.75
C LEU A 740 -8.48 -16.49 35.93
N SER A 741 -8.70 -17.76 36.24
CA SER A 741 -10.05 -18.33 36.32
C SER A 741 -10.97 -17.62 37.33
N ALA A 742 -10.41 -16.97 38.34
CA ALA A 742 -11.13 -16.09 39.26
C ALA A 742 -11.87 -14.95 38.52
N LEU A 743 -11.37 -14.48 37.35
CA LEU A 743 -12.00 -13.44 36.56
C LEU A 743 -13.34 -13.89 35.92
N LYS A 744 -13.55 -15.20 35.77
CA LYS A 744 -14.82 -15.73 35.22
C LYS A 744 -16.01 -15.44 36.14
N SER A 745 -15.76 -15.34 37.45
CA SER A 745 -16.79 -15.03 38.44
C SER A 745 -16.83 -13.56 38.85
N ASP A 746 -15.87 -12.74 38.40
CA ASP A 746 -15.88 -11.32 38.69
C ASP A 746 -16.99 -10.62 37.90
N PRO A 747 -17.98 -9.99 38.57
CA PRO A 747 -19.12 -9.38 37.90
C PRO A 747 -18.74 -8.27 36.94
N ARG A 748 -17.57 -7.64 37.09
CA ARG A 748 -17.06 -6.60 36.17
C ARG A 748 -16.74 -7.12 34.77
N PHE A 749 -16.53 -8.45 34.64
CA PHE A 749 -16.08 -9.07 33.38
C PHE A 749 -17.04 -10.13 32.84
N ALA A 750 -18.24 -10.22 33.40
CA ALA A 750 -19.21 -11.29 33.13
C ALA A 750 -19.73 -11.28 31.67
N THR A 751 -19.90 -10.11 31.08
CA THR A 751 -20.31 -9.95 29.68
C THR A 751 -19.33 -9.06 28.91
N LEU A 752 -19.38 -9.09 27.57
CA LEU A 752 -18.55 -8.22 26.73
C LEU A 752 -18.74 -6.73 27.08
N GLU A 753 -20.00 -6.29 27.29
CA GLU A 753 -20.30 -4.89 27.63
C GLU A 753 -19.65 -4.49 28.96
N LEU A 754 -19.72 -5.38 29.96
CA LEU A 754 -19.08 -5.14 31.26
C LEU A 754 -17.55 -5.13 31.14
N ARG A 755 -16.97 -6.01 30.31
CA ARG A 755 -15.53 -5.99 30.04
C ARG A 755 -15.08 -4.69 29.38
N LEU A 756 -15.85 -4.19 28.39
CA LEU A 756 -15.58 -2.91 27.73
C LEU A 756 -15.68 -1.73 28.71
N ALA A 757 -16.69 -1.72 29.57
CA ALA A 757 -16.87 -0.69 30.60
C ALA A 757 -15.74 -0.70 31.65
N ASN A 758 -15.10 -1.85 31.88
CA ASN A 758 -14.02 -2.04 32.85
C ASN A 758 -12.67 -2.38 32.20
N GLN A 759 -12.47 -1.98 30.96
CA GLN A 759 -11.33 -2.40 30.15
C GLN A 759 -9.97 -2.03 30.77
N ASP A 760 -9.84 -0.86 31.43
CA ASP A 760 -8.59 -0.45 32.09
C ASP A 760 -8.20 -1.41 33.23
N ALA A 761 -9.20 -1.82 34.03
CA ALA A 761 -8.98 -2.78 35.09
C ALA A 761 -8.61 -4.18 34.53
N LEU A 762 -9.25 -4.58 33.44
CA LEU A 762 -8.95 -5.81 32.73
C LEU A 762 -7.54 -5.78 32.15
N ASP A 763 -7.17 -4.71 31.45
CA ASP A 763 -5.84 -4.55 30.86
C ASP A 763 -4.72 -4.60 31.90
N THR A 764 -4.95 -4.06 33.10
CA THR A 764 -4.01 -4.15 34.22
C THR A 764 -3.76 -5.59 34.64
N LEU A 765 -4.80 -6.41 34.74
CA LEU A 765 -4.70 -7.82 35.10
C LEU A 765 -4.05 -8.66 34.00
N VAL A 766 -4.38 -8.39 32.76
CA VAL A 766 -3.75 -9.05 31.59
C VAL A 766 -2.25 -8.71 31.53
N ASN A 767 -1.86 -7.45 31.74
CA ASN A 767 -0.45 -7.04 31.78
C ASN A 767 0.31 -7.72 32.94
N ALA A 768 -0.31 -7.85 34.12
CA ALA A 768 0.31 -8.55 35.27
C ALA A 768 0.60 -10.03 34.95
N TRP A 769 -0.29 -10.69 34.21
CA TRP A 769 -0.06 -12.06 33.76
C TRP A 769 0.98 -12.12 32.64
N SER A 770 0.83 -11.34 31.59
CA SER A 770 1.66 -11.42 30.37
C SER A 770 3.11 -11.03 30.62
N SER A 771 3.38 -10.12 31.57
CA SER A 771 4.73 -9.68 31.92
C SER A 771 5.64 -10.82 32.47
N THR A 772 5.04 -11.90 32.91
CA THR A 772 5.74 -13.10 33.36
C THR A 772 5.90 -14.18 32.31
N GLN A 773 5.34 -13.97 31.10
CA GLN A 773 5.32 -14.97 30.04
C GLN A 773 6.37 -14.66 28.96
N ASP A 774 6.95 -15.73 28.39
CA ASP A 774 7.59 -15.65 27.08
C ASP A 774 6.50 -15.36 26.03
N ALA A 775 6.75 -14.41 25.14
CA ALA A 775 5.76 -13.92 24.19
C ALA A 775 5.28 -15.01 23.21
N TYR A 776 6.19 -15.83 22.67
CA TYR A 776 5.83 -16.91 21.74
C TYR A 776 5.14 -18.06 22.43
N ALA A 777 5.61 -18.48 23.60
CA ALA A 777 4.95 -19.51 24.38
C ALA A 777 3.54 -19.08 24.80
N GLY A 778 3.35 -17.81 25.17
CA GLY A 778 2.04 -17.22 25.46
C GLY A 778 1.12 -17.23 24.23
N MET A 779 1.63 -16.78 23.07
CA MET A 779 0.91 -16.82 21.80
C MET A 779 0.42 -18.23 21.46
N GLU A 780 1.33 -19.22 21.49
CA GLU A 780 0.99 -20.60 21.12
C GLU A 780 -0.08 -21.20 22.03
N ARG A 781 -0.02 -20.95 23.33
CA ARG A 781 -1.03 -21.44 24.26
C ARG A 781 -2.40 -20.83 24.00
N LEU A 782 -2.46 -19.53 23.74
CA LEU A 782 -3.70 -18.82 23.43
C LEU A 782 -4.27 -19.28 22.09
N GLN A 783 -3.43 -19.40 21.06
CA GLN A 783 -3.83 -19.87 19.74
C GLN A 783 -4.39 -21.30 19.77
N ARG A 784 -3.75 -22.22 20.49
CA ARG A 784 -4.27 -23.59 20.68
C ARG A 784 -5.64 -23.63 21.36
N ALA A 785 -5.96 -22.63 22.18
CA ALA A 785 -7.26 -22.48 22.82
C ALA A 785 -8.28 -21.71 21.97
N GLY A 786 -7.93 -21.29 20.76
CA GLY A 786 -8.82 -20.54 19.85
C GLY A 786 -8.92 -19.05 20.18
N VAL A 787 -7.98 -18.50 20.93
CA VAL A 787 -7.91 -17.07 21.26
C VAL A 787 -6.97 -16.37 20.28
N PRO A 788 -7.43 -15.36 19.51
CA PRO A 788 -6.55 -14.57 18.65
C PRO A 788 -5.44 -13.88 19.45
N ALA A 789 -4.20 -14.27 19.17
CA ALA A 789 -3.01 -13.72 19.83
C ALA A 789 -1.83 -13.70 18.85
N GLY A 790 -0.97 -12.68 18.93
CA GLY A 790 0.19 -12.52 18.05
C GLY A 790 1.30 -11.71 18.72
N VAL A 791 2.53 -12.19 18.61
CA VAL A 791 3.71 -11.44 19.08
C VAL A 791 3.86 -10.18 18.22
N CYS A 792 4.13 -9.04 18.84
CA CYS A 792 4.59 -7.86 18.11
C CYS A 792 6.00 -8.13 17.60
N GLN A 793 6.11 -8.59 16.35
CA GLN A 793 7.37 -9.05 15.77
C GLN A 793 8.23 -7.87 15.28
N THR A 794 9.52 -7.95 15.60
CA THR A 794 10.57 -7.13 14.98
C THR A 794 10.91 -7.65 13.58
N ALA A 795 11.70 -6.90 12.80
CA ALA A 795 12.25 -7.40 11.54
C ALA A 795 13.11 -8.66 11.73
N GLY A 796 13.84 -8.72 12.85
CA GLY A 796 14.62 -9.90 13.24
C GLY A 796 13.76 -11.15 13.46
N ASP A 797 12.67 -11.03 14.19
CA ASP A 797 11.74 -12.14 14.40
C ASP A 797 11.20 -12.67 13.07
N ARG A 798 10.73 -11.78 12.20
CA ARG A 798 10.16 -12.16 10.89
C ARG A 798 11.17 -12.80 9.96
N CYS A 799 12.39 -12.25 9.88
CA CYS A 799 13.42 -12.78 8.99
C CYS A 799 14.09 -14.06 9.47
N ASP A 800 14.32 -14.16 10.77
CA ASP A 800 15.21 -15.19 11.33
C ASP A 800 14.42 -16.32 12.02
N SER A 801 13.16 -16.10 12.45
CA SER A 801 12.46 -17.02 13.36
C SER A 801 11.00 -17.33 13.01
N ASP A 802 10.34 -16.55 12.12
CA ASP A 802 8.93 -16.78 11.79
C ASP A 802 8.76 -18.03 10.91
N PRO A 803 8.19 -19.14 11.42
CA PRO A 803 8.08 -20.37 10.66
C PRO A 803 6.99 -20.31 9.59
N GLN A 804 6.00 -19.42 9.74
CA GLN A 804 4.94 -19.27 8.77
C GLN A 804 5.44 -18.49 7.55
N LEU A 805 6.14 -17.38 7.74
CA LEU A 805 6.76 -16.63 6.65
C LEU A 805 7.79 -17.48 5.89
N ALA A 806 8.60 -18.27 6.62
CA ALA A 806 9.53 -19.20 6.02
C ALA A 806 8.82 -20.23 5.13
N SER A 807 7.70 -20.80 5.59
CA SER A 807 6.90 -21.76 4.80
C SER A 807 6.24 -21.16 3.58
N LEU A 808 5.98 -19.85 3.61
CA LEU A 808 5.39 -19.09 2.49
C LEU A 808 6.43 -18.61 1.48
N GLU A 809 7.74 -18.85 1.70
CA GLU A 809 8.82 -18.37 0.83
C GLU A 809 8.70 -16.86 0.55
N TRP A 810 8.50 -16.07 1.60
CA TRP A 810 8.19 -14.64 1.49
C TRP A 810 9.34 -13.77 1.00
N LEU A 811 10.56 -14.30 1.03
CA LEU A 811 11.77 -13.68 0.48
C LEU A 811 12.33 -14.54 -0.65
N THR A 812 12.82 -13.90 -1.70
CA THR A 812 13.45 -14.53 -2.86
C THR A 812 14.89 -14.05 -3.00
N GLU A 813 15.83 -14.97 -3.18
CA GLU A 813 17.23 -14.67 -3.44
C GLU A 813 17.44 -14.19 -4.88
N VAL A 814 18.04 -13.00 -5.02
CA VAL A 814 18.45 -12.45 -6.32
C VAL A 814 19.92 -12.06 -6.31
N THR A 815 20.58 -12.08 -7.47
CA THR A 815 22.00 -11.74 -7.59
C THR A 815 22.16 -10.46 -8.39
N GLY A 816 22.61 -9.38 -7.73
CA GLY A 816 23.03 -8.14 -8.40
C GLY A 816 24.52 -8.14 -8.69
N THR A 817 24.95 -7.43 -9.72
CA THR A 817 26.32 -7.43 -10.24
C THR A 817 27.36 -7.01 -9.19
N ARG A 818 27.11 -5.93 -8.46
CA ARG A 818 28.01 -5.42 -7.41
C ARG A 818 27.59 -5.80 -6.00
N ILE A 819 26.30 -5.75 -5.71
CA ILE A 819 25.78 -6.05 -4.38
C ILE A 819 25.89 -7.55 -4.02
N GLY A 820 25.98 -8.43 -5.04
CA GLY A 820 26.01 -9.88 -4.86
C GLY A 820 24.61 -10.46 -4.60
N ARG A 821 24.56 -11.62 -3.95
CA ARG A 821 23.33 -12.38 -3.73
C ARG A 821 22.67 -12.02 -2.39
N TRP A 822 21.44 -11.48 -2.46
CA TRP A 822 20.68 -11.04 -1.29
C TRP A 822 19.19 -11.39 -1.42
N PRO A 823 18.52 -11.69 -0.32
CA PRO A 823 17.07 -11.85 -0.34
C PRO A 823 16.38 -10.49 -0.52
N VAL A 824 15.34 -10.49 -1.34
CA VAL A 824 14.39 -9.39 -1.52
C VAL A 824 12.98 -9.90 -1.24
N ALA A 825 12.05 -9.01 -0.90
CA ALA A 825 10.68 -9.42 -0.65
C ALA A 825 10.04 -9.98 -1.92
N GLU A 826 9.28 -11.07 -1.83
CA GLU A 826 8.54 -11.64 -2.97
C GLU A 826 7.12 -11.04 -3.02
N PHE A 827 6.48 -11.10 -4.18
CA PHE A 827 5.08 -10.74 -4.31
C PHE A 827 4.22 -11.73 -3.49
N PRO A 828 3.30 -11.24 -2.60
CA PRO A 828 2.72 -12.11 -1.56
C PRO A 828 1.60 -13.02 -2.03
N VAL A 829 1.05 -12.79 -3.24
CA VAL A 829 -0.02 -13.63 -3.77
C VAL A 829 0.57 -14.78 -4.57
N LYS A 830 0.33 -15.99 -4.11
CA LYS A 830 0.72 -17.21 -4.84
C LYS A 830 -0.23 -17.41 -6.01
N MET A 831 0.29 -17.54 -7.22
CA MET A 831 -0.46 -17.72 -8.46
C MET A 831 -0.11 -19.10 -9.06
N SER A 832 -1.08 -20.00 -9.21
CA SER A 832 -0.81 -21.41 -9.52
C SER A 832 -0.23 -21.64 -10.92
N ALA A 833 -0.69 -20.90 -11.93
CA ALA A 833 -0.22 -21.05 -13.31
C ALA A 833 0.93 -20.09 -13.65
N THR A 834 0.95 -18.88 -13.06
CA THR A 834 1.90 -17.82 -13.38
C THR A 834 2.51 -17.21 -12.13
N PRO A 835 3.29 -17.96 -11.34
CA PRO A 835 3.86 -17.46 -10.09
C PRO A 835 4.78 -16.27 -10.35
N ALA A 836 4.64 -15.25 -9.51
CA ALA A 836 5.52 -14.08 -9.52
C ALA A 836 6.96 -14.49 -9.16
N TYR A 837 7.92 -13.72 -9.68
CA TYR A 837 9.33 -13.89 -9.35
C TYR A 837 10.07 -12.54 -9.33
N SER A 838 10.59 -12.16 -8.17
CA SER A 838 11.20 -10.84 -7.97
C SER A 838 12.44 -10.57 -8.82
N GLY A 839 13.15 -11.60 -9.31
CA GLY A 839 14.25 -11.45 -10.28
C GLY A 839 13.79 -11.09 -11.70
N GLY A 840 12.46 -11.06 -11.95
CA GLY A 840 11.87 -10.73 -13.25
C GLY A 840 12.30 -11.65 -14.39
N VAL A 841 12.10 -11.18 -15.61
CA VAL A 841 12.42 -11.96 -16.83
C VAL A 841 13.94 -12.11 -17.09
N ILE A 842 14.77 -11.27 -16.46
CA ILE A 842 16.23 -11.29 -16.62
C ILE A 842 16.97 -12.03 -15.51
N ASP A 843 16.23 -12.52 -14.52
CA ASP A 843 16.74 -13.27 -13.35
C ASP A 843 17.95 -12.58 -12.67
N ARG A 844 17.73 -11.33 -12.28
CA ARG A 844 18.81 -10.50 -11.70
C ARG A 844 18.29 -9.63 -10.55
N GLY A 845 19.19 -9.21 -9.66
CA GLY A 845 18.95 -8.13 -8.70
C GLY A 845 18.79 -6.77 -9.40
N ALA A 846 18.79 -5.69 -8.64
CA ALA A 846 18.71 -4.36 -9.21
C ALA A 846 19.97 -4.03 -10.06
N PRO A 847 19.82 -3.24 -11.13
CA PRO A 847 20.95 -2.88 -11.99
C PRO A 847 21.90 -1.89 -11.29
N CYS A 848 23.18 -1.99 -11.60
CA CYS A 848 24.12 -0.89 -11.40
C CYS A 848 23.75 0.30 -12.29
N TYR A 849 24.28 1.48 -11.98
CA TYR A 849 24.02 2.68 -12.78
C TYR A 849 24.46 2.49 -14.24
N GLY A 850 23.53 2.60 -15.20
CA GLY A 850 23.81 2.47 -16.63
C GLY A 850 24.22 1.07 -17.10
N GLU A 851 24.05 0.03 -16.30
CA GLU A 851 24.57 -1.33 -16.54
C GLU A 851 24.13 -1.91 -17.89
N ASP A 852 22.93 -1.62 -18.33
CA ASP A 852 22.36 -2.20 -19.55
C ASP A 852 22.45 -1.27 -20.77
N ASN A 853 23.22 -0.15 -20.73
CA ASN A 853 23.32 0.80 -21.83
C ASN A 853 23.71 0.12 -23.16
N GLU A 854 24.77 -0.69 -23.16
CA GLU A 854 25.24 -1.38 -24.37
C GLU A 854 24.18 -2.34 -24.89
N HIS A 855 23.62 -3.17 -24.01
CA HIS A 855 22.59 -4.13 -24.39
C HIS A 855 21.36 -3.45 -25.02
N ILE A 856 20.87 -2.36 -24.42
CA ILE A 856 19.70 -1.64 -24.92
C ILE A 856 20.01 -0.96 -26.26
N LEU A 857 21.14 -0.27 -26.36
CA LEU A 857 21.51 0.47 -27.55
C LEU A 857 21.85 -0.45 -28.74
N GLU A 858 22.64 -1.50 -28.51
CA GLU A 858 22.98 -2.47 -29.57
C GLU A 858 21.83 -3.35 -29.96
N GLN A 859 21.22 -4.05 -28.98
CA GLN A 859 20.25 -5.12 -29.29
C GLN A 859 18.84 -4.61 -29.61
N TRP A 860 18.44 -3.48 -29.04
CA TRP A 860 17.11 -2.95 -29.27
C TRP A 860 17.07 -1.83 -30.30
N LEU A 861 18.09 -0.99 -30.36
CA LEU A 861 18.12 0.18 -31.25
C LEU A 861 19.14 0.03 -32.40
N GLY A 862 19.97 -1.00 -32.41
CA GLY A 862 20.91 -1.29 -33.52
C GLY A 862 22.12 -0.35 -33.60
N PHE A 863 22.49 0.32 -32.51
CA PHE A 863 23.66 1.19 -32.48
C PHE A 863 24.95 0.35 -32.55
N SER A 864 25.92 0.79 -33.34
CA SER A 864 27.27 0.20 -33.34
C SER A 864 28.06 0.63 -32.10
N LYS A 865 29.07 -0.12 -31.69
CA LYS A 865 29.95 0.19 -30.57
C LYS A 865 30.56 1.59 -30.70
N SER A 866 30.96 1.99 -31.91
CA SER A 866 31.52 3.33 -32.16
C SER A 866 30.50 4.46 -31.98
N GLN A 867 29.22 4.20 -32.26
CA GLN A 867 28.17 5.15 -31.97
C GLN A 867 27.92 5.28 -30.47
N ILE A 868 27.90 4.15 -29.73
CA ILE A 868 27.74 4.13 -28.28
C ILE A 868 28.86 4.88 -27.59
N GLU A 869 30.10 4.69 -28.02
CA GLU A 869 31.26 5.40 -27.46
C GLU A 869 31.13 6.91 -27.66
N ARG A 870 30.75 7.36 -28.86
CA ARG A 870 30.45 8.78 -29.10
C ARG A 870 29.34 9.33 -28.19
N LEU A 871 28.29 8.55 -27.91
CA LEU A 871 27.26 8.99 -26.99
C LEU A 871 27.79 9.20 -25.56
N ARG A 872 28.74 8.39 -25.12
CA ARG A 872 29.46 8.56 -23.83
C ARG A 872 30.30 9.84 -23.83
N GLU A 873 31.11 10.04 -24.87
CA GLU A 873 31.97 11.22 -25.03
C GLU A 873 31.14 12.52 -25.05
N GLU A 874 29.96 12.49 -25.68
CA GLU A 874 29.05 13.64 -25.77
C GLU A 874 28.19 13.83 -24.48
N GLY A 875 28.33 12.97 -23.48
CA GLY A 875 27.54 13.05 -22.24
C GLY A 875 26.04 12.77 -22.43
N VAL A 876 25.68 11.90 -23.37
CA VAL A 876 24.31 11.47 -23.63
C VAL A 876 23.93 10.28 -22.76
N ILE A 877 24.90 9.36 -22.46
CA ILE A 877 24.74 8.16 -21.66
C ILE A 877 25.83 8.05 -20.63
#